data_c5d245faf4540b058afdc641bab4d717
#
_entry.id   c5d245faf4540b058afdc641bab4d717
#
_cell.length_a   1.000
_cell.length_b   1.000
_cell.length_c   1.000
_cell.angle_alpha   90.00
_cell.angle_beta   90.00
_cell.angle_gamma   90.00
#
_symmetry.space_group_name_H-M   'P 1'
#
loop_
_entity.id
_entity.type
_entity.pdbx_description
1 polymer ?
#
loop_
_entity_poly.entity_id
_entity_poly.type
_entity_poly.pdbx_seq_one_letter_code
_entity_poly.pdbx_strand_id
1 'polypeptide(L)'
;MRHKPHSLPANPLPRWKTKFKQTSLIGLSLFSPALLACGPDFPLQLTQDRQYNLSYLPQTSFSQQINGLAKPLAWQFQDEPAAQEYLWDEVHSRYLSQTRAYENSELSEAQLALVNSLRDAQSLAEAEQIAAQLKESLAPALTWYSLGAMAFDAKEYDKASDYFKKVIALPETERAGRSLWALYSLSRIELIKSKTASDNSHFVQANAYLQQLQTEVTQGAADPLRLSLAGLGEQAYVLLHQGQAQIQVARGEYEPPKIDVALNPATLDKIIELYATQSAEGDSSGYDSLLMLSRTLMAKDITEIKPLLQQPSVQQLLIAYWQSSANDLAFDGQLTEMGQQVAKTLTVFPTDGLMLSQGDKLAAIYYQLGDYASAERLIALAKPSGLTWWLTAKLMMQKGDQAQAAKAYAEAVRHFPTDMNATAATGSQQDAQQQAIEADAEQATYCRIRAEQGVLSLERGEYVDALSQLFASGDEYWQDIAYVAERVLTTAELKLFIDEHVPVMNFEYPKDSDWYDSVEPLNNRLRYLLGRRLLREGATAEAPAYFSNPTLNANVQEYGKALTTAKSSKGIESARAYWSAAELARHQGMEILGFELAPDYSIYAGMFDPRDWYAADKLSHKEQQRISASQAIPDKRFHYRYQAAELASKAADLVPHNSQAYAALLCQATGWVLYRDDELAQRYYKKYVANGPFVPWAENFGTQCETPDFDRAAEREKANQIAQWNAIYHKLKKPVAVSFAIIAALLGAYAWRRRKRKQ
;
A
#
# COMPACT_ATOMS: atom_id res chain seq x y z
N MET A 1 -22.11 3.83 53.87
CA MET A 1 -21.13 4.90 54.18
C MET A 1 -20.84 5.67 52.90
N ARG A 2 -21.23 6.94 52.87
CA ARG A 2 -21.09 7.85 51.73
C ARG A 2 -19.69 8.47 51.75
N HIS A 3 -18.96 8.48 50.64
CA HIS A 3 -17.84 9.39 50.42
C HIS A 3 -18.12 10.26 49.19
N LYS A 4 -18.15 11.59 49.44
CA LYS A 4 -18.20 12.66 48.45
C LYS A 4 -16.79 12.86 47.82
N PRO A 5 -16.69 13.27 46.55
CA PRO A 5 -15.41 13.73 46.01
C PRO A 5 -15.15 15.20 46.29
N HIS A 6 -13.93 15.51 46.67
CA HIS A 6 -13.42 16.86 46.90
C HIS A 6 -13.07 17.55 45.56
N SER A 7 -13.59 18.76 45.42
CA SER A 7 -13.20 19.73 44.40
C SER A 7 -11.88 20.40 44.75
N LEU A 8 -10.95 20.48 43.81
CA LEU A 8 -9.75 21.31 43.90
C LEU A 8 -9.93 22.60 43.07
N PRO A 9 -9.38 23.72 43.54
CA PRO A 9 -9.61 25.05 42.95
C PRO A 9 -8.71 25.34 41.76
N ALA A 10 -9.27 26.09 40.80
CA ALA A 10 -8.55 26.61 39.64
C ALA A 10 -7.60 27.75 40.04
N ASN A 11 -6.34 27.64 39.64
CA ASN A 11 -5.36 28.74 39.66
C ASN A 11 -5.21 29.34 38.28
N PRO A 12 -5.20 30.68 38.16
CA PRO A 12 -5.00 31.36 36.88
C PRO A 12 -3.51 31.46 36.51
N LEU A 13 -3.14 31.09 35.29
CA LEU A 13 -1.80 31.27 34.75
C LEU A 13 -1.53 32.71 34.29
N PRO A 14 -0.33 33.26 34.50
CA PRO A 14 0.00 34.64 34.16
C PRO A 14 0.29 34.84 32.68
N ARG A 15 -0.25 35.93 32.12
CA ARG A 15 0.05 36.46 30.79
C ARG A 15 1.49 36.95 30.74
N TRP A 16 2.33 36.31 29.93
CA TRP A 16 3.63 36.86 29.54
C TRP A 16 3.55 37.37 28.10
N LYS A 17 3.64 38.70 27.99
CA LYS A 17 3.95 39.39 26.72
C LYS A 17 5.47 39.33 26.52
N THR A 18 5.95 38.61 25.56
CA THR A 18 7.34 38.72 25.09
C THR A 18 7.35 38.98 23.58
N LYS A 19 7.85 40.16 23.25
CA LYS A 19 8.24 40.56 21.89
C LYS A 19 9.40 39.68 21.45
N PHE A 20 9.27 38.89 20.40
CA PHE A 20 10.40 38.27 19.72
C PHE A 20 10.68 38.98 18.38
N LYS A 21 11.94 39.41 18.26
CA LYS A 21 12.53 39.93 17.04
C LYS A 21 12.66 38.82 16.01
N GLN A 22 12.35 39.16 14.76
CA GLN A 22 12.66 38.35 13.59
C GLN A 22 14.15 38.03 13.53
N THR A 23 14.48 36.76 13.57
CA THR A 23 15.73 36.22 13.05
C THR A 23 15.39 34.94 12.28
N SER A 24 15.80 34.92 11.04
CA SER A 24 15.64 33.85 10.06
C SER A 24 16.07 32.51 10.62
N LEU A 25 15.18 31.51 10.57
CA LEU A 25 15.52 30.09 10.63
C LEU A 25 14.74 29.40 9.52
N ILE A 26 15.39 29.30 8.38
CA ILE A 26 15.07 28.35 7.32
C ILE A 26 15.58 26.98 7.83
N GLY A 27 14.71 25.99 7.81
CA GLY A 27 15.11 24.61 8.00
C GLY A 27 14.55 23.95 9.24
N LEU A 28 13.26 23.57 9.24
CA LEU A 28 12.68 22.41 9.93
C LEU A 28 11.19 22.33 9.54
N SER A 29 10.93 21.87 8.38
CA SER A 29 9.60 21.42 7.98
C SER A 29 9.78 20.07 7.30
N LEU A 30 8.96 19.16 7.70
CA LEU A 30 8.62 17.85 7.12
C LEU A 30 8.93 16.70 8.08
N PHE A 31 8.21 16.68 9.21
CA PHE A 31 7.79 15.42 9.80
C PHE A 31 6.28 15.47 9.97
N SER A 32 5.58 14.89 9.03
CA SER A 32 4.16 14.58 9.16
C SER A 32 4.00 13.53 10.26
N PRO A 33 3.29 13.80 11.39
CA PRO A 33 3.13 12.82 12.46
C PRO A 33 2.20 11.65 12.09
N ALA A 34 1.67 11.61 10.88
CA ALA A 34 0.78 10.54 10.41
C ALA A 34 1.49 9.23 10.03
N LEU A 35 2.83 9.21 9.96
CA LEU A 35 3.60 8.02 9.54
C LEU A 35 4.19 7.20 10.69
N LEU A 36 3.87 7.51 11.95
CA LEU A 36 4.48 6.84 13.12
C LEU A 36 3.58 5.85 13.86
N ALA A 37 2.36 5.59 13.39
CA ALA A 37 1.40 4.77 14.15
C ALA A 37 1.15 3.37 13.61
N CYS A 38 1.50 3.06 12.37
CA CYS A 38 1.31 1.73 11.79
C CYS A 38 2.65 1.19 11.31
N GLY A 39 2.96 -0.06 11.63
CA GLY A 39 4.04 -0.79 10.99
C GLY A 39 3.78 -0.90 9.47
N PRO A 40 4.68 -1.49 8.68
CA PRO A 40 4.47 -1.62 7.25
C PRO A 40 3.16 -2.35 7.00
N ASP A 41 2.41 -1.91 6.02
CA ASP A 41 1.30 -2.68 5.48
C ASP A 41 1.88 -4.00 4.94
N PHE A 42 1.55 -5.10 5.62
CA PHE A 42 1.91 -6.42 5.12
C PHE A 42 0.91 -6.78 4.04
N PRO A 43 1.32 -6.85 2.76
CA PRO A 43 0.40 -7.19 1.69
C PRO A 43 -0.21 -8.57 1.93
N LEU A 44 -1.48 -8.72 1.59
CA LEU A 44 -2.18 -9.99 1.70
C LEU A 44 -1.47 -11.05 0.86
N GLN A 45 -1.13 -12.16 1.50
CA GLN A 45 -0.54 -13.33 0.85
C GLN A 45 -1.59 -14.42 0.73
N LEU A 46 -2.04 -14.70 -0.50
CA LEU A 46 -3.11 -15.69 -0.75
C LEU A 46 -2.67 -17.11 -0.44
N THR A 47 -1.39 -17.42 -0.69
CA THR A 47 -0.81 -18.73 -0.48
C THR A 47 -0.68 -19.09 1.00
N GLN A 48 -0.83 -18.14 1.90
CA GLN A 48 -0.69 -18.33 3.34
C GLN A 48 -1.86 -19.11 3.96
N ASP A 49 -3.11 -18.69 3.67
CA ASP A 49 -4.31 -19.46 4.03
C ASP A 49 -5.17 -19.67 2.78
N ARG A 50 -4.78 -20.64 1.98
CA ARG A 50 -5.37 -20.92 0.67
C ARG A 50 -6.84 -21.24 0.77
N GLN A 51 -7.24 -22.08 1.70
CA GLN A 51 -8.62 -22.51 1.85
C GLN A 51 -9.51 -21.32 2.18
N TYR A 52 -9.09 -20.48 3.11
CA TYR A 52 -9.80 -19.25 3.43
C TYR A 52 -9.86 -18.32 2.21
N ASN A 53 -8.73 -18.01 1.59
CA ASN A 53 -8.65 -17.09 0.47
C ASN A 53 -9.44 -17.56 -0.77
N LEU A 54 -9.45 -18.86 -1.05
CA LEU A 54 -10.26 -19.42 -2.15
C LEU A 54 -11.76 -19.48 -1.85
N SER A 55 -12.15 -19.55 -0.58
CA SER A 55 -13.57 -19.51 -0.17
C SER A 55 -14.07 -18.08 0.09
N TYR A 56 -13.18 -17.17 0.46
CA TYR A 56 -13.51 -15.80 0.80
C TYR A 56 -13.88 -14.98 -0.45
N LEU A 57 -14.95 -14.18 -0.35
CA LEU A 57 -15.32 -13.19 -1.35
C LEU A 57 -15.05 -11.79 -0.77
N PRO A 58 -14.11 -11.01 -1.33
CA PRO A 58 -13.78 -9.72 -0.79
C PRO A 58 -14.96 -8.74 -0.88
N GLN A 59 -15.02 -7.80 0.04
CA GLN A 59 -16.00 -6.72 -0.01
C GLN A 59 -15.71 -5.79 -1.19
N THR A 60 -16.77 -5.16 -1.69
CA THR A 60 -16.68 -4.17 -2.77
C THR A 60 -16.66 -2.75 -2.20
N SER A 61 -16.23 -1.77 -3.00
CA SER A 61 -16.31 -0.36 -2.61
C SER A 61 -17.76 0.13 -2.66
N PHE A 62 -18.25 0.71 -1.56
CA PHE A 62 -19.59 1.30 -1.52
C PHE A 62 -19.74 2.44 -2.52
N SER A 63 -18.72 3.32 -2.62
CA SER A 63 -18.74 4.45 -3.57
C SER A 63 -18.92 3.99 -5.00
N GLN A 64 -18.22 2.95 -5.43
CA GLN A 64 -18.34 2.39 -6.79
C GLN A 64 -19.74 1.82 -7.06
N GLN A 65 -20.31 1.13 -6.07
CA GLN A 65 -21.62 0.52 -6.22
C GLN A 65 -22.74 1.56 -6.31
N ILE A 66 -22.67 2.65 -5.58
CA ILE A 66 -23.68 3.74 -5.57
C ILE A 66 -23.58 4.64 -6.80
N ASN A 67 -22.43 4.70 -7.48
CA ASN A 67 -22.28 5.49 -8.71
C ASN A 67 -23.28 5.06 -9.80
N GLY A 68 -23.64 3.78 -9.85
CA GLY A 68 -24.70 3.28 -10.76
C GLY A 68 -26.10 3.81 -10.44
N LEU A 69 -26.31 4.51 -9.32
CA LEU A 69 -27.57 5.17 -8.94
C LEU A 69 -27.60 6.65 -9.34
N ALA A 70 -26.45 7.21 -9.73
CA ALA A 70 -26.31 8.61 -10.12
C ALA A 70 -26.99 8.88 -11.46
N LYS A 71 -27.39 10.12 -11.66
CA LYS A 71 -27.84 10.64 -12.96
C LYS A 71 -26.85 11.67 -13.49
N PRO A 72 -26.63 11.74 -14.81
CA PRO A 72 -25.82 12.80 -15.39
C PRO A 72 -26.38 14.18 -15.02
N LEU A 73 -25.50 15.12 -14.71
CA LEU A 73 -25.86 16.50 -14.47
C LEU A 73 -26.34 17.17 -15.76
N ALA A 74 -27.27 18.12 -15.63
CA ALA A 74 -27.72 18.95 -16.75
C ALA A 74 -26.75 20.09 -17.08
N TRP A 75 -25.65 20.23 -16.33
CA TRP A 75 -24.62 21.26 -16.48
C TRP A 75 -23.22 20.63 -16.35
N GLN A 76 -22.19 21.34 -16.76
CA GLN A 76 -20.80 20.96 -16.60
C GLN A 76 -20.09 21.99 -15.75
N PHE A 77 -19.20 21.54 -14.87
CA PHE A 77 -18.34 22.43 -14.12
C PHE A 77 -17.21 22.95 -15.02
N GLN A 78 -16.88 24.22 -14.87
CA GLN A 78 -15.64 24.77 -15.42
C GLN A 78 -14.47 24.23 -14.56
N ASP A 79 -13.28 24.08 -15.17
CA ASP A 79 -12.10 23.52 -14.49
C ASP A 79 -11.87 24.15 -13.12
N GLU A 80 -11.56 23.33 -12.14
CA GLU A 80 -11.20 23.82 -10.81
C GLU A 80 -9.90 24.62 -10.88
N PRO A 81 -9.82 25.81 -10.25
CA PRO A 81 -8.54 26.42 -9.97
C PRO A 81 -7.73 25.44 -9.11
N ALA A 82 -6.46 25.21 -9.48
CA ALA A 82 -5.58 24.23 -8.86
C ALA A 82 -5.70 24.26 -7.33
N ALA A 83 -6.06 23.12 -6.75
CA ALA A 83 -6.25 22.98 -5.32
C ALA A 83 -4.92 23.24 -4.60
N GLN A 84 -4.86 24.25 -3.76
CA GLN A 84 -3.78 24.37 -2.80
C GLN A 84 -3.92 23.27 -1.75
N GLU A 85 -2.78 22.67 -1.38
CA GLU A 85 -2.63 21.60 -0.40
C GLU A 85 -3.51 21.79 0.83
N TYR A 86 -4.34 20.79 1.14
CA TYR A 86 -5.26 20.83 2.26
C TYR A 86 -4.54 20.61 3.59
N LEU A 87 -4.59 21.58 4.48
CA LEU A 87 -4.41 21.36 5.90
C LEU A 87 -5.64 20.61 6.46
N TRP A 88 -5.41 19.64 7.30
CA TRP A 88 -6.33 18.65 7.88
C TRP A 88 -7.57 19.20 8.62
N ASP A 89 -7.73 20.48 8.69
CA ASP A 89 -8.83 21.11 9.40
C ASP A 89 -9.74 21.82 8.40
N GLU A 90 -10.88 21.16 8.08
CA GLU A 90 -12.12 21.83 7.77
C GLU A 90 -12.58 21.95 6.32
N VAL A 91 -13.75 21.35 6.08
CA VAL A 91 -14.69 21.74 5.02
C VAL A 91 -14.83 23.28 4.95
N HIS A 92 -14.74 23.97 6.08
CA HIS A 92 -14.80 25.42 6.19
C HIS A 92 -13.58 26.13 5.56
N SER A 93 -12.38 25.61 5.75
CA SER A 93 -11.16 26.18 5.14
C SER A 93 -11.13 25.98 3.61
N ARG A 94 -11.73 24.90 3.12
CA ARG A 94 -11.88 24.64 1.67
C ARG A 94 -12.71 25.72 1.00
N TYR A 95 -13.89 26.00 1.49
CA TYR A 95 -14.75 27.05 0.92
C TYR A 95 -14.10 28.43 1.00
N LEU A 96 -13.40 28.75 2.07
CA LEU A 96 -12.68 30.02 2.20
C LEU A 96 -11.53 30.14 1.20
N SER A 97 -10.73 29.09 1.01
CA SER A 97 -9.62 29.11 0.06
C SER A 97 -10.11 29.19 -1.39
N GLN A 98 -11.15 28.45 -1.75
CA GLN A 98 -11.78 28.50 -3.07
C GLN A 98 -12.43 29.86 -3.32
N THR A 99 -13.13 30.41 -2.32
CA THR A 99 -13.70 31.77 -2.42
C THR A 99 -12.61 32.81 -2.71
N ARG A 100 -11.51 32.78 -1.97
CA ARG A 100 -10.39 33.71 -2.16
C ARG A 100 -9.70 33.50 -3.51
N ALA A 101 -9.50 32.26 -3.94
CA ALA A 101 -8.92 31.97 -5.25
C ALA A 101 -9.78 32.55 -6.38
N TYR A 102 -11.08 32.30 -6.32
CA TYR A 102 -12.02 32.85 -7.29
C TYR A 102 -12.05 34.39 -7.28
N GLU A 103 -12.13 35.02 -6.10
CA GLU A 103 -12.14 36.48 -5.98
C GLU A 103 -10.85 37.11 -6.49
N ASN A 104 -9.70 36.46 -6.24
CA ASN A 104 -8.40 36.91 -6.77
C ASN A 104 -8.33 36.84 -8.30
N SER A 105 -9.07 35.90 -8.94
CA SER A 105 -9.12 35.85 -10.42
C SER A 105 -10.07 36.83 -11.03
N GLU A 106 -11.15 37.21 -10.33
CA GLU A 106 -12.25 38.03 -10.88
C GLU A 106 -12.21 39.50 -10.47
N LEU A 107 -11.63 39.80 -9.31
CA LEU A 107 -11.65 41.14 -8.74
C LEU A 107 -10.27 41.81 -8.83
N SER A 108 -10.26 43.13 -9.12
CA SER A 108 -9.04 43.93 -9.00
C SER A 108 -8.59 44.06 -7.54
N GLU A 109 -7.29 44.34 -7.31
CA GLU A 109 -6.75 44.56 -5.95
C GLU A 109 -7.54 45.62 -5.18
N ALA A 110 -7.99 46.69 -5.87
CA ALA A 110 -8.79 47.73 -5.25
C ALA A 110 -10.15 47.20 -4.79
N GLN A 111 -10.84 46.39 -5.61
CA GLN A 111 -12.12 45.78 -5.25
C GLN A 111 -11.96 44.79 -4.10
N LEU A 112 -10.92 43.98 -4.13
CA LEU A 112 -10.59 43.04 -3.03
C LEU A 112 -10.35 43.77 -1.72
N ALA A 113 -9.61 44.90 -1.74
CA ALA A 113 -9.38 45.70 -0.54
C ALA A 113 -10.70 46.26 0.02
N LEU A 114 -11.64 46.71 -0.84
CA LEU A 114 -12.96 47.18 -0.41
C LEU A 114 -13.84 46.03 0.15
N VAL A 115 -13.86 44.86 -0.48
CA VAL A 115 -14.58 43.68 0.04
C VAL A 115 -14.00 43.24 1.39
N ASN A 116 -12.68 43.22 1.52
CA ASN A 116 -12.03 42.87 2.78
C ASN A 116 -12.31 43.90 3.88
N SER A 117 -12.40 45.20 3.56
CA SER A 117 -12.76 46.20 4.56
C SER A 117 -14.17 45.98 5.15
N LEU A 118 -15.11 45.42 4.38
CA LEU A 118 -16.41 45.00 4.88
C LEU A 118 -16.31 43.74 5.78
N ARG A 119 -15.51 42.79 5.39
CA ARG A 119 -15.32 41.52 6.12
C ARG A 119 -14.58 41.68 7.45
N ASP A 120 -13.68 42.69 7.50
CA ASP A 120 -12.87 42.99 8.69
C ASP A 120 -13.64 43.79 9.75
N ALA A 121 -14.84 44.28 9.41
CA ALA A 121 -15.70 45.01 10.35
C ALA A 121 -16.06 44.12 11.58
N GLN A 122 -16.04 44.75 12.76
CA GLN A 122 -16.26 44.05 14.01
C GLN A 122 -17.75 43.76 14.31
N SER A 123 -18.65 44.39 13.53
CA SER A 123 -20.08 44.20 13.65
C SER A 123 -20.80 44.50 12.34
N LEU A 124 -22.02 44.00 12.19
CA LEU A 124 -22.86 44.26 11.06
C LEU A 124 -23.14 45.79 10.92
N ALA A 125 -23.35 46.49 12.04
CA ALA A 125 -23.59 47.94 12.02
C ALA A 125 -22.39 48.73 11.49
N GLU A 126 -21.16 48.32 11.83
CA GLU A 126 -19.94 48.92 11.29
C GLU A 126 -19.81 48.64 9.80
N ALA A 127 -20.05 47.37 9.38
CA ALA A 127 -20.05 47.01 7.96
C ALA A 127 -21.07 47.80 7.14
N GLU A 128 -22.27 48.04 7.68
CA GLU A 128 -23.32 48.89 7.06
C GLU A 128 -22.85 50.34 6.89
N GLN A 129 -22.11 50.89 7.88
CA GLN A 129 -21.52 52.23 7.78
C GLN A 129 -20.42 52.28 6.70
N ILE A 130 -19.54 51.31 6.68
CA ILE A 130 -18.50 51.18 5.63
C ILE A 130 -19.16 51.05 4.25
N ALA A 131 -20.17 50.17 4.12
CA ALA A 131 -20.90 49.97 2.87
C ALA A 131 -21.58 51.25 2.36
N ALA A 132 -22.12 52.08 3.25
CA ALA A 132 -22.69 53.37 2.89
C ALA A 132 -21.66 54.35 2.31
N GLN A 133 -20.40 54.29 2.76
CA GLN A 133 -19.31 55.10 2.23
C GLN A 133 -18.78 54.54 0.89
N LEU A 134 -18.91 53.24 0.66
CA LEU A 134 -18.41 52.54 -0.55
C LEU A 134 -19.45 52.51 -1.70
N LYS A 135 -20.61 53.10 -1.54
CA LYS A 135 -21.77 52.95 -2.43
C LYS A 135 -21.48 53.19 -3.93
N GLU A 136 -20.53 54.07 -4.26
CA GLU A 136 -20.15 54.39 -5.64
C GLU A 136 -18.86 53.66 -6.08
N SER A 137 -18.14 53.01 -5.14
CA SER A 137 -16.81 52.44 -5.37
C SER A 137 -16.84 50.92 -5.46
N LEU A 138 -17.87 50.26 -4.94
CA LEU A 138 -18.02 48.80 -4.94
C LEU A 138 -19.35 48.39 -5.57
N ALA A 139 -19.32 47.38 -6.45
CA ALA A 139 -20.52 46.84 -7.08
C ALA A 139 -21.60 46.43 -6.05
N PRO A 140 -22.89 46.80 -6.28
CA PRO A 140 -23.96 46.51 -5.33
C PRO A 140 -24.05 45.02 -4.91
N ALA A 141 -23.82 44.07 -5.84
CA ALA A 141 -23.84 42.65 -5.56
C ALA A 141 -22.78 42.23 -4.55
N LEU A 142 -21.55 42.75 -4.66
CA LEU A 142 -20.45 42.47 -3.73
C LEU A 142 -20.76 43.05 -2.34
N THR A 143 -21.29 44.29 -2.30
CA THR A 143 -21.67 44.96 -1.07
C THR A 143 -22.80 44.22 -0.33
N TRP A 144 -23.92 43.95 -1.04
CA TRP A 144 -25.06 43.30 -0.42
C TRP A 144 -24.77 41.84 -0.04
N TYR A 145 -23.98 41.10 -0.86
CA TYR A 145 -23.58 39.76 -0.48
C TYR A 145 -22.72 39.77 0.80
N SER A 146 -21.74 40.65 0.92
CA SER A 146 -20.88 40.78 2.09
C SER A 146 -21.68 41.12 3.35
N LEU A 147 -22.60 42.08 3.28
CA LEU A 147 -23.51 42.40 4.38
C LEU A 147 -24.44 41.23 4.75
N GLY A 148 -24.94 40.51 3.74
CA GLY A 148 -25.75 39.31 3.93
C GLY A 148 -24.98 38.20 4.63
N ALA A 149 -23.74 37.97 4.24
CA ALA A 149 -22.86 36.96 4.87
C ALA A 149 -22.55 37.32 6.32
N MET A 150 -22.25 38.59 6.62
CA MET A 150 -22.03 39.04 8.00
C MET A 150 -23.28 38.93 8.86
N ALA A 151 -24.45 39.29 8.31
CA ALA A 151 -25.74 39.14 9.00
C ALA A 151 -26.05 37.66 9.26
N PHE A 152 -25.70 36.77 8.34
CA PHE A 152 -25.85 35.34 8.50
C PHE A 152 -24.96 34.80 9.64
N ASP A 153 -23.70 35.18 9.69
CA ASP A 153 -22.76 34.81 10.76
C ASP A 153 -23.23 35.37 12.12
N ALA A 154 -23.74 36.58 12.16
CA ALA A 154 -24.37 37.16 13.35
C ALA A 154 -25.71 36.50 13.74
N LYS A 155 -26.21 35.51 12.95
CA LYS A 155 -27.50 34.85 13.09
C LYS A 155 -28.71 35.77 12.97
N GLU A 156 -28.53 36.95 12.36
CA GLU A 156 -29.60 37.89 12.00
C GLU A 156 -30.25 37.48 10.66
N TYR A 157 -30.87 36.28 10.63
CA TYR A 157 -31.31 35.60 9.42
C TYR A 157 -32.31 36.41 8.56
N ASP A 158 -33.15 37.23 9.17
CA ASP A 158 -34.08 38.09 8.41
C ASP A 158 -33.33 39.16 7.65
N LYS A 159 -32.39 39.87 8.26
CA LYS A 159 -31.55 40.86 7.58
C LYS A 159 -30.67 40.20 6.52
N ALA A 160 -30.07 39.03 6.82
CA ALA A 160 -29.29 38.26 5.85
C ALA A 160 -30.14 37.94 4.61
N SER A 161 -31.37 37.45 4.81
CA SER A 161 -32.31 37.15 3.74
C SER A 161 -32.61 38.38 2.90
N ASP A 162 -32.84 39.56 3.54
CA ASP A 162 -33.12 40.79 2.82
C ASP A 162 -31.93 41.27 1.98
N TYR A 163 -30.71 41.15 2.47
CA TYR A 163 -29.52 41.48 1.69
C TYR A 163 -29.31 40.51 0.51
N PHE A 164 -29.43 39.20 0.72
CA PHE A 164 -29.29 38.22 -0.36
C PHE A 164 -30.38 38.37 -1.43
N LYS A 165 -31.62 38.68 -1.02
CA LYS A 165 -32.71 39.01 -1.98
C LYS A 165 -32.41 40.23 -2.83
N LYS A 166 -31.73 41.25 -2.29
CA LYS A 166 -31.26 42.39 -3.09
C LYS A 166 -30.25 41.94 -4.15
N VAL A 167 -29.37 40.99 -3.85
CA VAL A 167 -28.42 40.44 -4.84
C VAL A 167 -29.15 39.77 -5.99
N ILE A 168 -30.08 38.85 -5.72
CA ILE A 168 -30.79 38.10 -6.77
C ILE A 168 -31.79 38.95 -7.53
N ALA A 169 -32.20 40.11 -6.99
CA ALA A 169 -33.08 41.06 -7.66
C ALA A 169 -32.34 41.96 -8.68
N LEU A 170 -31.01 41.98 -8.70
CA LEU A 170 -30.22 42.70 -9.69
C LEU A 170 -30.35 42.08 -11.08
N PRO A 171 -30.20 42.85 -12.15
CA PRO A 171 -29.98 42.29 -13.48
C PRO A 171 -28.84 41.29 -13.49
N GLU A 172 -28.93 40.27 -14.32
CA GLU A 172 -27.92 39.21 -14.40
C GLU A 172 -26.51 39.75 -14.59
N THR A 173 -26.33 40.73 -15.44
CA THR A 173 -25.05 41.41 -15.72
C THR A 173 -24.46 42.16 -14.52
N GLU A 174 -25.26 42.44 -13.50
CA GLU A 174 -24.86 43.24 -12.33
C GLU A 174 -24.64 42.39 -11.08
N ARG A 175 -24.93 41.08 -11.14
CA ARG A 175 -24.82 40.16 -9.98
C ARG A 175 -23.38 39.82 -9.60
N ALA A 176 -22.41 40.12 -10.46
CA ALA A 176 -20.97 40.01 -10.21
C ALA A 176 -20.56 38.60 -9.64
N GLY A 177 -21.12 37.52 -10.18
CA GLY A 177 -20.85 36.14 -9.73
C GLY A 177 -21.38 35.79 -8.32
N ARG A 178 -22.26 36.66 -7.74
CA ARG A 178 -22.80 36.42 -6.37
C ARG A 178 -24.21 35.83 -6.36
N SER A 179 -24.81 35.60 -7.50
CA SER A 179 -26.17 35.07 -7.61
C SER A 179 -26.30 33.69 -6.95
N LEU A 180 -25.46 32.73 -7.37
CA LEU A 180 -25.49 31.37 -6.85
C LEU A 180 -25.19 31.32 -5.35
N TRP A 181 -24.27 32.18 -4.90
CA TRP A 181 -23.89 32.26 -3.49
C TRP A 181 -25.05 32.80 -2.64
N ALA A 182 -25.77 33.79 -3.14
CA ALA A 182 -26.95 34.35 -2.49
C ALA A 182 -28.11 33.35 -2.45
N LEU A 183 -28.37 32.64 -3.57
CA LEU A 183 -29.41 31.62 -3.65
C LEU A 183 -29.16 30.46 -2.69
N TYR A 184 -27.92 29.97 -2.65
CA TYR A 184 -27.53 28.91 -1.72
C TYR A 184 -27.69 29.39 -0.24
N SER A 185 -27.24 30.59 0.07
CA SER A 185 -27.40 31.16 1.41
C SER A 185 -28.87 31.36 1.80
N LEU A 186 -29.71 31.78 0.87
CA LEU A 186 -31.16 31.90 1.08
C LEU A 186 -31.78 30.52 1.39
N SER A 187 -31.41 29.48 0.63
CA SER A 187 -31.89 28.13 0.91
C SER A 187 -31.50 27.67 2.32
N ARG A 188 -30.26 27.93 2.71
CA ARG A 188 -29.75 27.60 4.08
C ARG A 188 -30.51 28.34 5.17
N ILE A 189 -30.86 29.64 4.97
CA ILE A 189 -31.67 30.41 5.91
C ILE A 189 -33.04 29.77 6.06
N GLU A 190 -33.68 29.39 4.98
CA GLU A 190 -35.01 28.76 5.04
C GLU A 190 -34.95 27.40 5.76
N LEU A 191 -33.91 26.61 5.51
CA LEU A 191 -33.68 25.34 6.21
C LEU A 191 -33.40 25.54 7.74
N ILE A 192 -32.75 26.63 8.12
CA ILE A 192 -32.58 26.99 9.53
C ILE A 192 -33.92 27.36 10.15
N LYS A 193 -34.72 28.17 9.47
CA LYS A 193 -36.05 28.60 9.93
C LYS A 193 -37.04 27.42 10.02
N SER A 194 -36.93 26.42 9.12
CA SER A 194 -37.79 25.24 9.13
C SER A 194 -37.70 24.44 10.46
N LYS A 195 -36.56 24.51 11.16
CA LYS A 195 -36.38 23.80 12.43
C LYS A 195 -37.33 24.22 13.54
N THR A 196 -37.86 25.41 13.45
CA THR A 196 -38.82 25.98 14.45
C THR A 196 -40.20 26.22 13.87
N ALA A 197 -40.38 26.04 12.58
CA ALA A 197 -41.65 26.20 11.88
C ALA A 197 -42.59 25.00 12.14
N SER A 198 -43.89 25.27 12.14
CA SER A 198 -44.92 24.24 12.25
C SER A 198 -45.48 23.72 10.94
N ASP A 199 -44.99 24.29 9.83
CA ASP A 199 -45.44 23.95 8.46
C ASP A 199 -44.27 23.75 7.50
N ASN A 200 -44.57 23.34 6.28
CA ASN A 200 -43.58 23.06 5.23
C ASN A 200 -43.18 24.29 4.37
N SER A 201 -43.67 25.50 4.69
CA SER A 201 -43.45 26.69 3.83
C SER A 201 -41.95 26.96 3.61
N HIS A 202 -41.14 26.83 4.65
CA HIS A 202 -39.70 27.03 4.57
C HIS A 202 -39.00 25.97 3.70
N PHE A 203 -39.42 24.71 3.76
CA PHE A 203 -38.88 23.67 2.87
C PHE A 203 -39.24 23.94 1.40
N VAL A 204 -40.46 24.38 1.12
CA VAL A 204 -40.89 24.76 -0.23
C VAL A 204 -40.05 25.91 -0.74
N GLN A 205 -39.83 26.94 0.10
CA GLN A 205 -39.05 28.09 -0.29
C GLN A 205 -37.56 27.79 -0.47
N ALA A 206 -36.98 26.94 0.40
CA ALA A 206 -35.60 26.46 0.27
C ALA A 206 -35.41 25.76 -1.09
N ASN A 207 -36.33 24.82 -1.42
CA ASN A 207 -36.29 24.08 -2.68
C ASN A 207 -36.42 25.01 -3.89
N ALA A 208 -37.25 26.06 -3.83
CA ALA A 208 -37.39 27.05 -4.89
C ALA A 208 -36.06 27.77 -5.16
N TYR A 209 -35.32 28.20 -4.13
CA TYR A 209 -34.00 28.80 -4.29
C TYR A 209 -32.97 27.83 -4.88
N LEU A 210 -32.99 26.56 -4.47
CA LEU A 210 -32.10 25.51 -5.01
C LEU A 210 -32.40 25.21 -6.48
N GLN A 211 -33.68 25.18 -6.89
CA GLN A 211 -34.08 25.03 -8.29
C GLN A 211 -33.66 26.21 -9.12
N GLN A 212 -33.80 27.44 -8.59
CA GLN A 212 -33.32 28.66 -9.29
C GLN A 212 -31.80 28.59 -9.46
N LEU A 213 -31.04 28.19 -8.44
CA LEU A 213 -29.59 28.02 -8.50
C LEU A 213 -29.20 27.06 -9.63
N GLN A 214 -29.83 25.88 -9.70
CA GLN A 214 -29.57 24.87 -10.76
C GLN A 214 -29.93 25.42 -12.15
N THR A 215 -31.00 26.22 -12.24
CA THR A 215 -31.42 26.83 -13.50
C THR A 215 -30.36 27.83 -13.98
N GLU A 216 -29.83 28.69 -13.10
CA GLU A 216 -28.80 29.67 -13.46
C GLU A 216 -27.50 28.99 -13.89
N VAL A 217 -27.07 27.90 -13.22
CA VAL A 217 -25.90 27.12 -13.63
C VAL A 217 -26.12 26.45 -14.99
N THR A 218 -27.29 25.85 -15.23
CA THR A 218 -27.65 25.26 -16.52
C THR A 218 -27.64 26.29 -17.65
N GLN A 219 -27.93 27.57 -17.33
CA GLN A 219 -27.86 28.69 -18.27
C GLN A 219 -26.45 29.27 -18.45
N GLY A 220 -25.45 28.70 -17.79
CA GLY A 220 -24.03 29.05 -17.93
C GLY A 220 -23.46 29.94 -16.83
N ALA A 221 -24.17 30.15 -15.72
CA ALA A 221 -23.60 30.84 -14.57
C ALA A 221 -22.40 30.06 -13.98
N ALA A 222 -21.29 30.77 -13.76
CA ALA A 222 -20.07 30.17 -13.16
C ALA A 222 -20.33 29.74 -11.71
N ASP A 223 -19.96 28.49 -11.38
CA ASP A 223 -20.12 27.90 -10.06
C ASP A 223 -18.77 27.40 -9.48
N PRO A 224 -17.84 28.30 -9.18
CA PRO A 224 -16.49 27.94 -8.73
C PRO A 224 -16.48 27.25 -7.36
N LEU A 225 -17.55 27.39 -6.57
CA LEU A 225 -17.69 26.74 -5.26
C LEU A 225 -18.49 25.42 -5.32
N ARG A 226 -18.94 25.03 -6.51
CA ARG A 226 -19.79 23.84 -6.73
C ARG A 226 -21.07 23.84 -5.84
N LEU A 227 -21.67 25.03 -5.66
CA LEU A 227 -22.89 25.18 -4.84
C LEU A 227 -24.10 24.50 -5.47
N SER A 228 -24.10 24.34 -6.80
CA SER A 228 -25.11 23.54 -7.50
C SER A 228 -25.06 22.08 -7.09
N LEU A 229 -23.86 21.54 -6.89
CA LEU A 229 -23.65 20.17 -6.42
C LEU A 229 -24.05 20.02 -4.94
N ALA A 230 -23.59 20.92 -4.07
CA ALA A 230 -24.01 20.96 -2.67
C ALA A 230 -25.55 21.12 -2.56
N GLY A 231 -26.15 21.86 -3.49
CA GLY A 231 -27.61 22.05 -3.60
C GLY A 231 -28.39 20.77 -3.86
N LEU A 232 -27.81 19.75 -4.51
CA LEU A 232 -28.45 18.43 -4.67
C LEU A 232 -28.66 17.76 -3.32
N GLY A 233 -27.64 17.81 -2.45
CA GLY A 233 -27.71 17.28 -1.09
C GLY A 233 -28.76 18.00 -0.25
N GLU A 234 -28.85 19.34 -0.36
CA GLU A 234 -29.89 20.12 0.32
C GLU A 234 -31.31 19.81 -0.19
N GLN A 235 -31.47 19.56 -1.50
CA GLN A 235 -32.75 19.12 -2.06
C GLN A 235 -33.16 17.75 -1.54
N ALA A 236 -32.22 16.80 -1.46
CA ALA A 236 -32.48 15.50 -0.87
C ALA A 236 -32.88 15.64 0.61
N TYR A 237 -32.19 16.54 1.35
CA TYR A 237 -32.54 16.85 2.73
C TYR A 237 -33.95 17.44 2.86
N VAL A 238 -34.36 18.36 1.98
CA VAL A 238 -35.73 18.89 1.94
C VAL A 238 -36.74 17.76 1.74
N LEU A 239 -36.53 16.87 0.77
CA LEU A 239 -37.42 15.77 0.51
C LEU A 239 -37.51 14.79 1.72
N LEU A 240 -36.45 14.57 2.39
CA LEU A 240 -36.37 13.70 3.56
C LEU A 240 -37.14 14.28 4.75
N HIS A 241 -37.10 15.59 4.93
CA HIS A 241 -37.70 16.28 6.07
C HIS A 241 -39.13 16.78 5.83
N GLN A 242 -39.57 16.83 4.58
CA GLN A 242 -40.90 17.35 4.24
C GLN A 242 -42.00 16.56 4.93
N GLY A 243 -42.76 17.23 5.76
CA GLY A 243 -43.85 16.60 6.55
C GLY A 243 -43.43 16.12 7.95
N GLN A 244 -42.20 16.36 8.39
CA GLN A 244 -41.69 15.93 9.67
C GLN A 244 -41.16 17.12 10.54
N ALA A 245 -41.63 17.24 11.77
CA ALA A 245 -41.30 18.39 12.60
C ALA A 245 -39.85 18.45 13.08
N GLN A 246 -39.21 17.32 13.34
CA GLN A 246 -37.78 17.22 13.70
C GLN A 246 -37.22 15.86 13.36
N ILE A 247 -35.98 15.83 12.86
CA ILE A 247 -35.21 14.62 12.69
C ILE A 247 -34.13 14.57 13.77
N GLN A 248 -34.14 13.50 14.56
CA GLN A 248 -33.11 13.28 15.55
C GLN A 248 -32.02 12.37 14.94
N VAL A 249 -30.78 12.83 15.05
CA VAL A 249 -29.63 11.99 14.74
C VAL A 249 -29.25 11.25 16.03
N ALA A 250 -29.57 9.98 16.10
CA ALA A 250 -29.13 9.14 17.20
C ALA A 250 -27.63 8.89 17.06
N ARG A 251 -26.86 9.32 18.05
CA ARG A 251 -25.42 9.04 18.17
C ARG A 251 -25.18 8.18 19.39
N GLY A 252 -24.85 6.91 19.20
CA GLY A 252 -24.20 6.10 20.23
C GLY A 252 -22.74 6.53 20.41
N GLU A 253 -22.15 6.27 21.57
CA GLU A 253 -20.73 6.62 21.84
C GLU A 253 -19.76 5.91 20.89
N TYR A 254 -20.16 4.77 20.32
CA TYR A 254 -19.40 3.94 19.35
C TYR A 254 -20.24 3.50 18.15
N GLU A 255 -21.49 3.93 18.02
CA GLU A 255 -22.34 3.59 16.90
C GLU A 255 -22.33 4.70 15.83
N PRO A 256 -22.27 4.32 14.55
CA PRO A 256 -22.41 5.29 13.47
C PRO A 256 -23.78 5.98 13.52
N PRO A 257 -23.86 7.27 13.15
CA PRO A 257 -25.11 8.01 13.20
C PRO A 257 -26.17 7.38 12.29
N LYS A 258 -27.37 7.23 12.81
CA LYS A 258 -28.58 6.86 12.06
C LYS A 258 -29.65 7.93 12.25
N ILE A 259 -30.55 8.07 11.29
CA ILE A 259 -31.62 9.08 11.31
C ILE A 259 -32.89 8.42 11.80
N ASP A 260 -33.51 8.96 12.84
CA ASP A 260 -34.87 8.58 13.20
C ASP A 260 -35.87 9.40 12.36
N VAL A 261 -36.31 8.82 11.25
CA VAL A 261 -37.14 9.47 10.25
C VAL A 261 -38.14 8.49 9.67
N ALA A 262 -39.36 8.96 9.42
CA ALA A 262 -40.34 8.22 8.63
C ALA A 262 -39.98 8.39 7.13
N LEU A 263 -39.56 7.29 6.49
CA LEU A 263 -39.19 7.31 5.08
C LEU A 263 -40.45 7.20 4.20
N ASN A 264 -40.56 8.13 3.24
CA ASN A 264 -41.67 8.11 2.28
C ASN A 264 -41.22 7.38 0.99
N PRO A 265 -41.86 6.23 0.63
CA PRO A 265 -41.47 5.49 -0.57
C PRO A 265 -41.53 6.34 -1.86
N ALA A 266 -42.46 7.28 -1.96
CA ALA A 266 -42.63 8.11 -3.17
C ALA A 266 -41.47 9.10 -3.41
N THR A 267 -40.69 9.43 -2.40
CA THR A 267 -39.58 10.38 -2.51
C THR A 267 -38.21 9.72 -2.45
N LEU A 268 -38.12 8.46 -2.00
CA LEU A 268 -36.86 7.76 -1.78
C LEU A 268 -35.99 7.62 -3.03
N ASP A 269 -36.61 7.28 -4.17
CA ASP A 269 -35.87 7.17 -5.44
C ASP A 269 -35.17 8.48 -5.77
N LYS A 270 -35.86 9.61 -5.59
CA LYS A 270 -35.28 10.94 -5.86
C LYS A 270 -34.20 11.34 -4.85
N ILE A 271 -34.40 11.02 -3.56
CA ILE A 271 -33.42 11.27 -2.51
C ILE A 271 -32.12 10.49 -2.80
N ILE A 272 -32.24 9.21 -3.11
CA ILE A 272 -31.09 8.35 -3.44
C ILE A 272 -30.39 8.86 -4.70
N GLU A 273 -31.13 9.20 -5.76
CA GLU A 273 -30.59 9.75 -6.99
C GLU A 273 -29.78 11.03 -6.74
N LEU A 274 -30.32 11.98 -5.95
CA LEU A 274 -29.66 13.25 -5.66
C LEU A 274 -28.35 13.05 -4.89
N TYR A 275 -28.37 12.25 -3.83
CA TYR A 275 -27.16 11.94 -3.06
C TYR A 275 -26.13 11.12 -3.88
N ALA A 276 -26.60 10.18 -4.71
CA ALA A 276 -25.71 9.41 -5.56
C ALA A 276 -25.05 10.28 -6.62
N THR A 277 -25.81 11.20 -7.25
CA THR A 277 -25.25 12.18 -8.19
C THR A 277 -24.24 13.09 -7.53
N GLN A 278 -24.55 13.60 -6.32
CA GLN A 278 -23.62 14.39 -5.54
C GLN A 278 -22.32 13.64 -5.23
N SER A 279 -22.44 12.37 -4.83
CA SER A 279 -21.28 11.51 -4.56
C SER A 279 -20.44 11.21 -5.81
N ALA A 280 -21.09 10.89 -6.91
CA ALA A 280 -20.42 10.56 -8.18
C ALA A 280 -19.62 11.74 -8.75
N GLU A 281 -20.07 12.98 -8.47
CA GLU A 281 -19.37 14.21 -8.84
C GLU A 281 -18.29 14.63 -7.82
N GLY A 282 -17.95 13.76 -6.86
CA GLY A 282 -16.82 13.94 -5.94
C GLY A 282 -17.13 14.69 -4.65
N ASP A 283 -18.40 14.97 -4.31
CA ASP A 283 -18.77 15.52 -3.01
C ASP A 283 -19.06 14.40 -2.01
N SER A 284 -18.15 14.21 -1.04
CA SER A 284 -18.24 13.20 0.01
C SER A 284 -19.53 13.27 0.85
N SER A 285 -20.19 14.43 0.91
CA SER A 285 -21.45 14.60 1.64
C SER A 285 -22.57 13.71 1.09
N GLY A 286 -22.58 13.48 -0.22
CA GLY A 286 -23.51 12.53 -0.88
C GLY A 286 -23.26 11.09 -0.44
N TYR A 287 -22.00 10.68 -0.43
CA TYR A 287 -21.57 9.36 0.05
C TYR A 287 -22.00 9.13 1.52
N ASP A 288 -21.66 10.05 2.41
CA ASP A 288 -21.98 9.96 3.83
C ASP A 288 -23.50 9.90 4.07
N SER A 289 -24.26 10.67 3.28
CA SER A 289 -25.72 10.69 3.35
C SER A 289 -26.33 9.37 2.92
N LEU A 290 -25.82 8.74 1.84
CA LEU A 290 -26.28 7.40 1.41
C LEU A 290 -25.89 6.32 2.41
N LEU A 291 -24.72 6.38 2.99
CA LEU A 291 -24.28 5.47 4.02
C LEU A 291 -25.18 5.57 5.26
N MET A 292 -25.51 6.79 5.71
CA MET A 292 -26.44 7.04 6.80
C MET A 292 -27.86 6.56 6.47
N LEU A 293 -28.32 6.79 5.25
CA LEU A 293 -29.63 6.30 4.78
C LEU A 293 -29.68 4.76 4.76
N SER A 294 -28.63 4.10 4.30
CA SER A 294 -28.52 2.63 4.32
C SER A 294 -28.65 2.07 5.74
N ARG A 295 -27.91 2.67 6.70
CA ARG A 295 -28.02 2.30 8.12
C ARG A 295 -29.40 2.56 8.70
N THR A 296 -30.04 3.66 8.29
CA THR A 296 -31.42 3.99 8.70
C THR A 296 -32.41 2.94 8.15
N LEU A 297 -32.26 2.52 6.90
CA LEU A 297 -33.06 1.46 6.32
C LEU A 297 -32.86 0.13 7.04
N MET A 298 -31.61 -0.23 7.36
CA MET A 298 -31.30 -1.45 8.10
C MET A 298 -31.82 -1.46 9.54
N ALA A 299 -32.01 -0.31 10.16
CA ALA A 299 -32.58 -0.20 11.50
C ALA A 299 -34.11 -0.38 11.54
N LYS A 300 -34.79 -0.36 10.38
CA LYS A 300 -36.26 -0.56 10.27
C LYS A 300 -36.63 -2.01 10.51
N ASP A 301 -37.80 -2.23 11.12
CA ASP A 301 -38.33 -3.59 11.21
C ASP A 301 -38.90 -4.07 9.87
N ILE A 302 -39.26 -5.36 9.80
CA ILE A 302 -39.74 -6.01 8.57
C ILE A 302 -41.03 -5.35 8.03
N THR A 303 -41.90 -4.86 8.88
CA THR A 303 -43.17 -4.23 8.49
C THR A 303 -42.94 -2.85 7.90
N GLU A 304 -41.95 -2.13 8.39
CA GLU A 304 -41.56 -0.81 7.92
C GLU A 304 -40.73 -0.87 6.64
N ILE A 305 -39.75 -1.80 6.54
CA ILE A 305 -38.85 -1.86 5.39
C ILE A 305 -39.50 -2.46 4.15
N LYS A 306 -40.44 -3.40 4.31
CA LYS A 306 -41.08 -4.11 3.19
C LYS A 306 -41.70 -3.19 2.14
N PRO A 307 -42.46 -2.13 2.48
CA PRO A 307 -42.99 -1.20 1.46
C PRO A 307 -41.89 -0.37 0.80
N LEU A 308 -40.78 -0.07 1.49
CA LEU A 308 -39.66 0.68 0.95
C LEU A 308 -38.87 -0.15 -0.07
N LEU A 309 -38.77 -1.44 0.13
CA LEU A 309 -38.12 -2.38 -0.77
C LEU A 309 -38.84 -2.55 -2.14
N GLN A 310 -39.99 -1.96 -2.32
CA GLN A 310 -40.63 -1.92 -3.63
C GLN A 310 -39.94 -0.93 -4.59
N GLN A 311 -39.12 -0.03 -4.07
CA GLN A 311 -38.37 0.92 -4.87
C GLN A 311 -37.03 0.31 -5.34
N PRO A 312 -36.77 0.29 -6.67
CA PRO A 312 -35.54 -0.30 -7.21
C PRO A 312 -34.26 0.34 -6.68
N SER A 313 -34.25 1.65 -6.47
CA SER A 313 -33.10 2.38 -5.93
C SER A 313 -32.77 1.96 -4.49
N VAL A 314 -33.79 1.69 -3.66
CA VAL A 314 -33.62 1.19 -2.28
C VAL A 314 -33.00 -0.21 -2.28
N GLN A 315 -33.46 -1.07 -3.21
CA GLN A 315 -32.89 -2.41 -3.35
C GLN A 315 -31.41 -2.33 -3.76
N GLN A 316 -31.08 -1.51 -4.75
CA GLN A 316 -29.71 -1.33 -5.23
C GLN A 316 -28.82 -0.73 -4.15
N LEU A 317 -29.32 0.27 -3.42
CA LEU A 317 -28.60 0.89 -2.32
C LEU A 317 -28.27 -0.12 -1.20
N LEU A 318 -29.25 -0.96 -0.82
CA LEU A 318 -29.02 -1.98 0.20
C LEU A 318 -28.06 -3.08 -0.27
N ILE A 319 -28.18 -3.53 -1.52
CA ILE A 319 -27.24 -4.48 -2.12
C ILE A 319 -25.82 -3.89 -2.08
N ALA A 320 -25.64 -2.62 -2.48
CA ALA A 320 -24.35 -1.93 -2.43
C ALA A 320 -23.80 -1.87 -1.00
N TYR A 321 -24.64 -1.53 -0.04
CA TYR A 321 -24.26 -1.45 1.38
C TYR A 321 -23.85 -2.82 1.93
N TRP A 322 -24.61 -3.88 1.66
CA TRP A 322 -24.30 -5.23 2.12
C TRP A 322 -23.02 -5.78 1.51
N GLN A 323 -22.79 -5.55 0.22
CA GLN A 323 -21.56 -5.98 -0.44
C GLN A 323 -20.33 -5.24 0.07
N SER A 324 -20.45 -3.96 0.40
CA SER A 324 -19.37 -3.18 0.98
C SER A 324 -19.10 -3.51 2.46
N SER A 325 -20.07 -4.13 3.14
CA SER A 325 -19.96 -4.58 4.53
C SER A 325 -19.86 -6.11 4.63
N ALA A 326 -19.42 -6.77 3.59
CA ALA A 326 -19.42 -8.23 3.50
C ALA A 326 -18.66 -8.92 4.64
N ASN A 327 -17.56 -8.31 5.10
CA ASN A 327 -16.75 -8.83 6.20
C ASN A 327 -17.48 -8.74 7.56
N ASP A 328 -18.48 -7.87 7.65
CA ASP A 328 -19.27 -7.66 8.84
C ASP A 328 -20.51 -8.56 8.92
N LEU A 329 -20.79 -9.36 7.87
CA LEU A 329 -21.99 -10.22 7.84
C LEU A 329 -21.80 -11.53 8.60
N ALA A 330 -20.61 -12.10 8.58
CA ALA A 330 -20.29 -13.35 9.27
C ALA A 330 -18.87 -13.33 9.80
N PHE A 331 -18.67 -13.93 10.95
CA PHE A 331 -17.36 -14.11 11.59
C PHE A 331 -17.24 -15.55 12.09
N ASP A 332 -16.14 -16.22 11.76
CA ASP A 332 -15.88 -17.62 12.16
C ASP A 332 -17.07 -18.58 11.88
N GLY A 333 -17.69 -18.42 10.70
CA GLY A 333 -18.82 -19.25 10.27
C GLY A 333 -20.15 -18.95 10.96
N GLN A 334 -20.23 -17.90 11.78
CA GLN A 334 -21.44 -17.46 12.45
C GLN A 334 -21.88 -16.09 11.95
N LEU A 335 -23.19 -15.91 11.78
CA LEU A 335 -23.75 -14.61 11.43
C LEU A 335 -23.57 -13.61 12.56
N THR A 336 -23.04 -12.45 12.25
CA THR A 336 -23.04 -11.29 13.13
C THR A 336 -24.46 -10.73 13.34
N GLU A 337 -24.63 -9.74 14.18
CA GLU A 337 -25.90 -9.03 14.32
C GLU A 337 -26.33 -8.42 12.98
N MET A 338 -25.40 -7.81 12.26
CA MET A 338 -25.66 -7.29 10.91
C MET A 338 -26.06 -8.40 9.93
N GLY A 339 -25.35 -9.51 9.93
CA GLY A 339 -25.69 -10.66 9.07
C GLY A 339 -27.07 -11.23 9.34
N GLN A 340 -27.47 -11.33 10.62
CA GLN A 340 -28.81 -11.74 11.02
C GLN A 340 -29.88 -10.76 10.53
N GLN A 341 -29.62 -9.45 10.63
CA GLN A 341 -30.54 -8.44 10.12
C GLN A 341 -30.65 -8.46 8.60
N VAL A 342 -29.55 -8.66 7.89
CA VAL A 342 -29.55 -8.84 6.43
C VAL A 342 -30.35 -10.09 6.05
N ALA A 343 -30.08 -11.24 6.68
CA ALA A 343 -30.80 -12.48 6.42
C ALA A 343 -32.32 -12.31 6.66
N LYS A 344 -32.70 -11.61 7.73
CA LYS A 344 -34.09 -11.28 8.02
C LYS A 344 -34.71 -10.39 6.95
N THR A 345 -34.01 -9.35 6.50
CA THR A 345 -34.49 -8.45 5.44
C THR A 345 -34.66 -9.17 4.11
N LEU A 346 -33.78 -10.12 3.80
CA LEU A 346 -33.85 -10.95 2.60
C LEU A 346 -35.14 -11.81 2.54
N THR A 347 -35.78 -12.13 3.67
CA THR A 347 -37.04 -12.89 3.68
C THR A 347 -38.22 -12.12 3.05
N VAL A 348 -38.11 -10.78 3.01
CA VAL A 348 -39.14 -9.89 2.43
C VAL A 348 -38.63 -9.13 1.21
N PHE A 349 -37.41 -9.42 0.78
CA PHE A 349 -36.80 -8.77 -0.38
C PHE A 349 -37.51 -9.22 -1.64
N PRO A 350 -37.96 -8.31 -2.54
CA PRO A 350 -38.64 -8.68 -3.78
C PRO A 350 -37.72 -9.49 -4.67
N THR A 351 -38.24 -10.62 -5.15
CA THR A 351 -37.49 -11.54 -6.00
C THR A 351 -37.82 -11.38 -7.50
N ASP A 352 -38.88 -10.63 -7.82
CA ASP A 352 -39.36 -10.44 -9.16
C ASP A 352 -38.75 -9.19 -9.82
N GLY A 353 -38.24 -9.30 -11.02
CA GLY A 353 -37.75 -8.20 -11.85
C GLY A 353 -36.28 -7.79 -11.59
N LEU A 354 -35.86 -7.58 -10.35
CA LEU A 354 -34.46 -7.21 -10.01
C LEU A 354 -33.49 -8.39 -10.14
N MET A 355 -33.96 -9.59 -9.98
CA MET A 355 -33.19 -10.82 -10.14
C MET A 355 -32.51 -10.94 -11.50
N LEU A 356 -33.04 -10.31 -12.53
CA LEU A 356 -32.45 -10.32 -13.86
C LEU A 356 -31.27 -9.33 -14.01
N SER A 357 -31.20 -8.26 -13.20
CA SER A 357 -30.19 -7.21 -13.32
C SER A 357 -29.17 -7.18 -12.19
N GLN A 358 -29.48 -7.68 -10.99
CA GLN A 358 -28.64 -7.68 -9.79
C GLN A 358 -28.55 -9.07 -9.13
N GLY A 359 -28.98 -10.12 -9.85
CA GLY A 359 -29.00 -11.48 -9.31
C GLY A 359 -27.65 -12.03 -8.91
N ASP A 360 -26.60 -11.65 -9.62
CA ASP A 360 -25.22 -12.01 -9.30
C ASP A 360 -24.73 -11.35 -7.99
N LYS A 361 -25.04 -10.07 -7.79
CA LYS A 361 -24.70 -9.36 -6.57
C LYS A 361 -25.46 -9.89 -5.35
N LEU A 362 -26.74 -10.21 -5.55
CA LEU A 362 -27.54 -10.82 -4.50
C LEU A 362 -27.07 -12.24 -4.18
N ALA A 363 -26.65 -13.02 -5.18
CA ALA A 363 -26.03 -14.33 -4.98
C ALA A 363 -24.74 -14.23 -4.15
N ALA A 364 -23.93 -13.17 -4.35
CA ALA A 364 -22.74 -12.91 -3.55
C ALA A 364 -23.08 -12.69 -2.07
N ILE A 365 -24.16 -11.97 -1.77
CA ILE A 365 -24.63 -11.74 -0.40
C ILE A 365 -25.07 -13.08 0.25
N TYR A 366 -25.88 -13.88 -0.43
CA TYR A 366 -26.26 -15.21 0.07
C TYR A 366 -25.04 -16.12 0.31
N TYR A 367 -24.07 -16.06 -0.60
CA TYR A 367 -22.82 -16.80 -0.43
C TYR A 367 -22.09 -16.37 0.86
N GLN A 368 -21.97 -15.09 1.13
CA GLN A 368 -21.33 -14.53 2.32
C GLN A 368 -22.09 -14.86 3.61
N LEU A 369 -23.41 -14.98 3.54
CA LEU A 369 -24.26 -15.45 4.64
C LEU A 369 -24.17 -16.96 4.87
N GLY A 370 -23.48 -17.72 4.00
CA GLY A 370 -23.38 -19.17 4.06
C GLY A 370 -24.60 -19.90 3.48
N ASP A 371 -25.58 -19.20 2.91
CA ASP A 371 -26.71 -19.80 2.22
C ASP A 371 -26.35 -20.13 0.76
N TYR A 372 -25.49 -21.13 0.60
CA TYR A 372 -24.99 -21.57 -0.71
C TYR A 372 -26.10 -22.06 -1.65
N ALA A 373 -27.18 -22.64 -1.11
CA ALA A 373 -28.29 -23.13 -1.91
C ALA A 373 -29.05 -21.97 -2.57
N SER A 374 -29.28 -20.87 -1.87
CA SER A 374 -29.89 -19.67 -2.43
C SER A 374 -28.95 -18.98 -3.41
N ALA A 375 -27.64 -18.94 -3.13
CA ALA A 375 -26.64 -18.41 -4.05
C ALA A 375 -26.64 -19.18 -5.38
N GLU A 376 -26.60 -20.52 -5.35
CA GLU A 376 -26.67 -21.37 -6.56
C GLU A 376 -27.92 -21.15 -7.37
N ARG A 377 -29.09 -21.07 -6.72
CA ARG A 377 -30.34 -20.79 -7.38
C ARG A 377 -30.36 -19.46 -8.11
N LEU A 378 -29.79 -18.42 -7.48
CA LEU A 378 -29.69 -17.08 -8.05
C LEU A 378 -28.72 -17.03 -9.22
N ILE A 379 -27.57 -17.69 -9.11
CA ILE A 379 -26.57 -17.79 -10.19
C ILE A 379 -27.23 -18.45 -11.43
N ALA A 380 -28.06 -19.49 -11.22
CA ALA A 380 -28.75 -20.17 -12.34
C ALA A 380 -29.79 -19.29 -13.02
N LEU A 381 -30.33 -18.27 -12.34
CA LEU A 381 -31.32 -17.34 -12.87
C LEU A 381 -30.71 -16.06 -13.43
N ALA A 382 -29.54 -15.66 -12.94
CA ALA A 382 -28.84 -14.45 -13.35
C ALA A 382 -28.25 -14.60 -14.77
N LYS A 383 -28.00 -13.46 -15.41
CA LYS A 383 -27.21 -13.45 -16.64
C LYS A 383 -25.76 -13.87 -16.31
N PRO A 384 -25.11 -14.68 -17.15
CA PRO A 384 -23.69 -14.98 -16.97
C PRO A 384 -22.87 -13.70 -16.92
N SER A 385 -22.11 -13.52 -15.83
CA SER A 385 -21.19 -12.40 -15.60
C SER A 385 -19.90 -12.94 -14.99
N GLY A 386 -18.86 -12.13 -14.94
CA GLY A 386 -17.62 -12.49 -14.25
C GLY A 386 -17.89 -12.90 -12.79
N LEU A 387 -18.77 -12.17 -12.09
CA LEU A 387 -19.14 -12.45 -10.72
C LEU A 387 -19.89 -13.79 -10.57
N THR A 388 -20.83 -14.13 -11.47
CA THR A 388 -21.50 -15.44 -11.42
C THR A 388 -20.52 -16.59 -11.62
N TRP A 389 -19.55 -16.47 -12.52
CA TRP A 389 -18.52 -17.48 -12.72
C TRP A 389 -17.56 -17.57 -11.55
N TRP A 390 -17.18 -16.44 -10.96
CA TRP A 390 -16.34 -16.44 -9.77
C TRP A 390 -17.03 -17.10 -8.57
N LEU A 391 -18.29 -16.77 -8.31
CA LEU A 391 -19.10 -17.43 -7.29
C LEU A 391 -19.27 -18.95 -7.57
N THR A 392 -19.45 -19.33 -8.83
CA THR A 392 -19.49 -20.74 -9.22
C THR A 392 -18.19 -21.44 -8.87
N ALA A 393 -17.04 -20.82 -9.14
CA ALA A 393 -15.73 -21.38 -8.76
C ALA A 393 -15.64 -21.62 -7.25
N LYS A 394 -16.03 -20.62 -6.45
CA LYS A 394 -16.02 -20.70 -4.99
C LYS A 394 -16.98 -21.77 -4.45
N LEU A 395 -18.17 -21.90 -5.02
CA LEU A 395 -19.14 -22.95 -4.67
C LEU A 395 -18.60 -24.36 -5.02
N MET A 396 -17.90 -24.50 -6.15
CA MET A 396 -17.24 -25.77 -6.49
C MET A 396 -16.08 -26.08 -5.53
N MET A 397 -15.32 -25.09 -5.10
CA MET A 397 -14.31 -25.26 -4.05
C MET A 397 -14.93 -25.75 -2.73
N GLN A 398 -16.04 -25.17 -2.30
CA GLN A 398 -16.79 -25.63 -1.13
C GLN A 398 -17.26 -27.09 -1.24
N LYS A 399 -17.59 -27.55 -2.45
CA LYS A 399 -17.97 -28.94 -2.76
C LYS A 399 -16.76 -29.88 -2.92
N GLY A 400 -15.53 -29.36 -2.90
CA GLY A 400 -14.31 -30.12 -3.14
C GLY A 400 -14.04 -30.46 -4.62
N ASP A 401 -14.81 -29.89 -5.56
CA ASP A 401 -14.62 -30.12 -7.00
C ASP A 401 -13.67 -29.09 -7.61
N GLN A 402 -12.35 -29.30 -7.37
CA GLN A 402 -11.30 -28.43 -7.89
C GLN A 402 -11.25 -28.37 -9.42
N ALA A 403 -11.71 -29.42 -10.12
CA ALA A 403 -11.68 -29.44 -11.57
C ALA A 403 -12.77 -28.53 -12.18
N GLN A 404 -13.97 -28.53 -11.61
CA GLN A 404 -15.02 -27.60 -12.02
C GLN A 404 -14.72 -26.17 -11.56
N ALA A 405 -14.13 -26.00 -10.38
CA ALA A 405 -13.67 -24.70 -9.90
C ALA A 405 -12.67 -24.06 -10.87
N ALA A 406 -11.68 -24.81 -11.36
CA ALA A 406 -10.70 -24.32 -12.33
C ALA A 406 -11.35 -23.86 -13.65
N LYS A 407 -12.34 -24.59 -14.15
CA LYS A 407 -13.11 -24.18 -15.33
C LYS A 407 -13.87 -22.89 -15.07
N ALA A 408 -14.54 -22.79 -13.93
CA ALA A 408 -15.30 -21.60 -13.57
C ALA A 408 -14.39 -20.37 -13.37
N TYR A 409 -13.21 -20.53 -12.77
CA TYR A 409 -12.21 -19.46 -12.71
C TYR A 409 -11.75 -19.01 -14.11
N ALA A 410 -11.52 -19.94 -15.03
CA ALA A 410 -11.15 -19.60 -16.40
C ALA A 410 -12.27 -18.83 -17.12
N GLU A 411 -13.54 -19.16 -16.89
CA GLU A 411 -14.67 -18.39 -17.41
C GLU A 411 -14.77 -17.01 -16.73
N ALA A 412 -14.58 -16.92 -15.42
CA ALA A 412 -14.55 -15.64 -14.72
C ALA A 412 -13.51 -14.69 -15.33
N VAL A 413 -12.28 -15.17 -15.52
CA VAL A 413 -11.18 -14.40 -16.16
C VAL A 413 -11.56 -13.90 -17.56
N ARG A 414 -12.35 -14.67 -18.35
CA ARG A 414 -12.79 -14.24 -19.68
C ARG A 414 -13.87 -13.16 -19.65
N HIS A 415 -14.64 -13.08 -18.57
CA HIS A 415 -15.75 -12.13 -18.42
C HIS A 415 -15.34 -10.87 -17.64
N PHE A 416 -14.13 -10.84 -17.06
CA PHE A 416 -13.49 -9.68 -16.45
C PHE A 416 -12.19 -9.39 -17.20
N PRO A 417 -11.84 -8.16 -17.43
CA PRO A 417 -12.62 -7.09 -18.03
C PRO A 417 -12.75 -7.32 -19.53
N THR A 418 -13.86 -6.94 -20.09
CA THR A 418 -14.00 -6.80 -21.52
C THR A 418 -13.35 -5.48 -21.92
N ASP A 419 -12.16 -5.56 -22.49
CA ASP A 419 -11.45 -4.45 -23.14
C ASP A 419 -11.11 -3.21 -22.30
N MET A 420 -9.96 -3.25 -21.65
CA MET A 420 -9.26 -2.07 -21.15
C MET A 420 -8.94 -0.98 -22.21
N ASN A 421 -9.23 -1.25 -23.48
CA ASN A 421 -8.98 -0.37 -24.62
C ASN A 421 -10.26 0.27 -25.21
N ALA A 422 -11.45 0.00 -24.67
CA ALA A 422 -12.68 0.40 -25.33
C ALA A 422 -13.21 1.78 -24.98
N THR A 423 -12.68 2.50 -24.01
CA THR A 423 -13.23 3.80 -23.56
C THR A 423 -12.26 4.97 -23.54
N ALA A 424 -11.40 5.06 -24.54
CA ALA A 424 -10.79 6.35 -24.87
C ALA A 424 -11.67 7.06 -25.90
N ALA A 425 -12.92 7.41 -25.56
CA ALA A 425 -13.81 8.13 -26.45
C ALA A 425 -14.66 9.15 -25.67
N THR A 426 -14.30 10.44 -25.84
CA THR A 426 -15.20 11.59 -25.85
C THR A 426 -16.11 11.79 -24.62
N GLY A 427 -15.53 11.88 -23.44
CA GLY A 427 -16.20 12.39 -22.25
C GLY A 427 -15.46 13.60 -21.68
N SER A 428 -16.08 14.32 -20.75
CA SER A 428 -15.43 15.37 -19.96
C SER A 428 -14.25 14.81 -19.15
N GLN A 429 -13.34 15.65 -18.66
CA GLN A 429 -12.23 15.19 -17.78
C GLN A 429 -12.73 14.44 -16.54
N GLN A 430 -13.92 14.77 -16.05
CA GLN A 430 -14.57 14.09 -14.92
C GLN A 430 -15.06 12.68 -15.28
N ASP A 431 -15.63 12.50 -16.47
CA ASP A 431 -16.00 11.19 -16.98
C ASP A 431 -14.76 10.29 -17.14
N ALA A 432 -13.63 10.88 -17.56
CA ALA A 432 -12.37 10.17 -17.70
C ALA A 432 -11.81 9.74 -16.33
N GLN A 433 -11.92 10.56 -15.29
CA GLN A 433 -11.46 10.22 -13.93
C GLN A 433 -12.37 9.16 -13.28
N GLN A 434 -13.68 9.26 -13.44
CA GLN A 434 -14.63 8.26 -12.95
C GLN A 434 -14.44 6.92 -13.66
N GLN A 435 -14.30 6.94 -15.00
CA GLN A 435 -13.97 5.75 -15.78
C GLN A 435 -12.64 5.12 -15.38
N ALA A 436 -11.63 5.94 -15.01
CA ALA A 436 -10.37 5.45 -14.51
C ALA A 436 -10.54 4.72 -13.15
N ILE A 437 -11.32 5.26 -12.21
CA ILE A 437 -11.62 4.63 -10.92
C ILE A 437 -12.37 3.31 -11.11
N GLU A 438 -13.34 3.26 -12.03
CA GLU A 438 -14.08 2.04 -12.34
C GLU A 438 -13.18 0.99 -13.01
N ALA A 439 -12.33 1.42 -13.94
CA ALA A 439 -11.34 0.57 -14.60
C ALA A 439 -10.32 -0.01 -13.61
N ASP A 440 -9.84 0.80 -12.66
CA ASP A 440 -8.93 0.36 -11.61
C ASP A 440 -9.57 -0.70 -10.70
N ALA A 441 -10.86 -0.56 -10.37
CA ALA A 441 -11.57 -1.53 -9.56
C ALA A 441 -11.86 -2.84 -10.28
N GLU A 442 -12.23 -2.77 -11.56
CA GLU A 442 -12.39 -3.96 -12.40
C GLU A 442 -11.05 -4.66 -12.58
N GLN A 443 -9.97 -3.90 -12.77
CA GLN A 443 -8.61 -4.41 -12.84
C GLN A 443 -8.21 -5.10 -11.54
N ALA A 444 -8.47 -4.51 -10.38
CA ALA A 444 -8.18 -5.12 -9.09
C ALA A 444 -8.94 -6.43 -8.89
N THR A 445 -10.23 -6.48 -9.30
CA THR A 445 -11.04 -7.69 -9.26
C THR A 445 -10.49 -8.77 -10.20
N TYR A 446 -10.12 -8.42 -11.41
CA TYR A 446 -9.50 -9.31 -12.37
C TYR A 446 -8.18 -9.89 -11.86
N CYS A 447 -7.31 -9.03 -11.30
CA CYS A 447 -6.05 -9.43 -10.68
C CYS A 447 -6.29 -10.43 -9.54
N ARG A 448 -7.30 -10.17 -8.70
CA ARG A 448 -7.67 -11.08 -7.61
C ARG A 448 -8.11 -12.45 -8.11
N ILE A 449 -8.99 -12.51 -9.11
CA ILE A 449 -9.49 -13.77 -9.68
C ILE A 449 -8.34 -14.57 -10.30
N ARG A 450 -7.41 -13.91 -10.99
CA ARG A 450 -6.21 -14.55 -11.53
C ARG A 450 -5.30 -15.09 -10.45
N ALA A 451 -5.10 -14.32 -9.39
CA ALA A 451 -4.28 -14.75 -8.26
C ALA A 451 -4.89 -15.99 -7.56
N GLU A 452 -6.19 -16.01 -7.34
CA GLU A 452 -6.91 -17.18 -6.81
C GLU A 452 -6.81 -18.39 -7.76
N GLN A 453 -6.89 -18.20 -9.07
CA GLN A 453 -6.65 -19.24 -10.06
C GLN A 453 -5.23 -19.79 -9.94
N GLY A 454 -4.23 -18.94 -9.73
CA GLY A 454 -2.85 -19.33 -9.48
C GLY A 454 -2.70 -20.18 -8.21
N VAL A 455 -3.37 -19.78 -7.12
CA VAL A 455 -3.40 -20.57 -5.86
C VAL A 455 -4.05 -21.94 -6.08
N LEU A 456 -5.13 -22.03 -6.84
CA LEU A 456 -5.77 -23.31 -7.19
C LEU A 456 -4.85 -24.19 -8.03
N SER A 457 -4.13 -23.62 -9.02
CA SER A 457 -3.13 -24.35 -9.82
C SER A 457 -1.98 -24.88 -8.92
N LEU A 458 -1.57 -24.10 -7.93
CA LEU A 458 -0.58 -24.50 -6.95
C LEU A 458 -1.05 -25.73 -6.14
N GLU A 459 -2.29 -25.75 -5.65
CA GLU A 459 -2.87 -26.89 -4.95
C GLU A 459 -2.95 -28.15 -5.81
N ARG A 460 -3.18 -27.99 -7.09
CA ARG A 460 -3.22 -29.09 -8.07
C ARG A 460 -1.82 -29.59 -8.46
N GLY A 461 -0.77 -28.90 -8.04
CA GLY A 461 0.61 -29.21 -8.38
C GLY A 461 1.05 -28.75 -9.77
N GLU A 462 0.31 -27.84 -10.38
CA GLU A 462 0.57 -27.19 -11.66
C GLU A 462 1.41 -25.92 -11.43
N TYR A 463 2.66 -26.11 -11.00
CA TYR A 463 3.46 -25.03 -10.39
C TYR A 463 3.87 -23.93 -11.35
N VAL A 464 4.15 -24.24 -12.63
CA VAL A 464 4.49 -23.23 -13.66
C VAL A 464 3.26 -22.42 -14.01
N ASP A 465 2.10 -23.09 -14.16
CA ASP A 465 0.84 -22.39 -14.40
C ASP A 465 0.45 -21.49 -13.23
N ALA A 466 0.70 -21.94 -11.99
CA ALA A 466 0.52 -21.14 -10.79
C ALA A 466 1.35 -19.84 -10.85
N LEU A 467 2.64 -19.93 -11.20
CA LEU A 467 3.47 -18.73 -11.38
C LEU A 467 2.94 -17.84 -12.50
N SER A 468 2.52 -18.42 -13.63
CA SER A 468 1.99 -17.67 -14.77
C SER A 468 0.75 -16.84 -14.40
N GLN A 469 -0.20 -17.44 -13.68
CA GLN A 469 -1.41 -16.74 -13.25
C GLN A 469 -1.10 -15.66 -12.19
N LEU A 470 -0.27 -15.97 -11.21
CA LEU A 470 0.14 -15.02 -10.18
C LEU A 470 0.94 -13.85 -10.78
N PHE A 471 1.86 -14.11 -11.70
CA PHE A 471 2.61 -13.05 -12.38
C PHE A 471 1.71 -12.12 -13.20
N ALA A 472 0.71 -12.67 -13.87
CA ALA A 472 -0.28 -11.91 -14.61
C ALA A 472 -1.28 -11.15 -13.73
N SER A 473 -1.33 -11.41 -12.41
CA SER A 473 -2.16 -10.68 -11.46
C SER A 473 -1.53 -9.39 -10.93
N GLY A 474 -0.24 -9.13 -11.22
CA GLY A 474 0.41 -7.85 -10.92
C GLY A 474 1.15 -7.76 -9.60
N ASP A 475 1.64 -6.57 -9.30
CA ASP A 475 2.55 -6.28 -8.18
C ASP A 475 1.96 -6.53 -6.80
N GLU A 476 0.66 -6.38 -6.63
CA GLU A 476 -0.04 -6.62 -5.35
C GLU A 476 0.19 -8.04 -4.79
N TYR A 477 0.42 -9.00 -5.70
CA TYR A 477 0.62 -10.41 -5.35
C TYR A 477 2.10 -10.81 -5.34
N TRP A 478 3.01 -9.85 -5.21
CA TRP A 478 4.45 -10.12 -5.24
C TRP A 478 4.88 -11.18 -4.24
N GLN A 479 4.33 -11.23 -3.05
CA GLN A 479 4.68 -12.25 -2.05
C GLN A 479 4.32 -13.66 -2.53
N ASP A 480 3.16 -13.82 -3.16
CA ASP A 480 2.72 -15.10 -3.71
C ASP A 480 3.57 -15.51 -4.90
N ILE A 481 3.91 -14.55 -5.79
CA ILE A 481 4.83 -14.75 -6.90
C ILE A 481 6.21 -15.20 -6.39
N ALA A 482 6.74 -14.47 -5.40
CA ALA A 482 8.04 -14.77 -4.81
C ALA A 482 8.05 -16.14 -4.12
N TYR A 483 6.97 -16.50 -3.42
CA TYR A 483 6.83 -17.82 -2.82
C TYR A 483 6.93 -18.95 -3.86
N VAL A 484 6.17 -18.86 -4.93
CA VAL A 484 6.18 -19.89 -5.98
C VAL A 484 7.53 -19.91 -6.71
N ALA A 485 8.04 -18.73 -7.08
CA ALA A 485 9.30 -18.59 -7.81
C ALA A 485 10.52 -19.01 -6.99
N GLU A 486 10.54 -18.73 -5.70
CA GLU A 486 11.72 -18.99 -4.85
C GLU A 486 11.71 -20.34 -4.18
N ARG A 487 10.53 -20.82 -3.75
CA ARG A 487 10.42 -21.99 -2.90
C ARG A 487 9.83 -23.22 -3.60
N VAL A 488 8.95 -23.01 -4.58
CA VAL A 488 8.19 -24.12 -5.19
C VAL A 488 8.78 -24.55 -6.54
N LEU A 489 9.08 -23.63 -7.43
CA LEU A 489 9.70 -23.95 -8.72
C LEU A 489 11.16 -24.39 -8.55
N THR A 490 11.61 -25.33 -9.37
CA THR A 490 13.03 -25.55 -9.57
C THR A 490 13.64 -24.36 -10.31
N THR A 491 14.95 -24.13 -10.16
CA THR A 491 15.63 -23.04 -10.86
C THR A 491 15.55 -23.20 -12.37
N ALA A 492 15.53 -24.42 -12.89
CA ALA A 492 15.36 -24.69 -14.32
C ALA A 492 13.97 -24.31 -14.82
N GLU A 493 12.90 -24.66 -14.11
CA GLU A 493 11.51 -24.27 -14.41
C GLU A 493 11.35 -22.74 -14.39
N LEU A 494 11.89 -22.09 -13.34
CA LEU A 494 11.83 -20.65 -13.19
C LEU A 494 12.60 -19.93 -14.32
N LYS A 495 13.81 -20.45 -14.64
CA LYS A 495 14.63 -19.90 -15.71
C LYS A 495 13.92 -19.97 -17.06
N LEU A 496 13.33 -21.12 -17.38
CA LEU A 496 12.59 -21.30 -18.62
C LEU A 496 11.42 -20.31 -18.72
N PHE A 497 10.65 -20.19 -17.66
CA PHE A 497 9.52 -19.25 -17.60
C PHE A 497 9.97 -17.80 -17.80
N ILE A 498 11.06 -17.39 -17.12
CA ILE A 498 11.58 -16.01 -17.19
C ILE A 498 12.15 -15.72 -18.58
N ASP A 499 12.91 -16.63 -19.16
CA ASP A 499 13.51 -16.43 -20.46
C ASP A 499 12.47 -16.33 -21.60
N GLU A 500 11.32 -17.01 -21.46
CA GLU A 500 10.24 -17.01 -22.45
C GLU A 500 9.22 -15.88 -22.24
N HIS A 501 8.94 -15.47 -21.00
CA HIS A 501 7.76 -14.65 -20.69
C HIS A 501 8.07 -13.34 -19.95
N VAL A 502 9.29 -13.12 -19.45
CA VAL A 502 9.61 -11.98 -18.59
C VAL A 502 10.73 -11.13 -19.19
N PRO A 503 10.42 -10.23 -20.15
CA PRO A 503 11.41 -9.33 -20.73
C PRO A 503 11.97 -8.36 -19.70
N VAL A 504 13.20 -7.87 -19.94
CA VAL A 504 13.77 -6.77 -19.15
C VAL A 504 12.99 -5.49 -19.41
N MET A 505 12.60 -4.81 -18.35
CA MET A 505 11.97 -3.50 -18.42
C MET A 505 13.01 -2.40 -18.17
N ASN A 506 12.94 -1.34 -18.97
CA ASN A 506 13.75 -0.16 -18.74
C ASN A 506 13.27 0.53 -17.47
N PHE A 507 14.19 0.83 -16.57
CA PHE A 507 13.92 1.50 -15.31
C PHE A 507 15.06 2.45 -14.98
N GLU A 508 14.72 3.72 -14.72
CA GLU A 508 15.70 4.71 -14.27
C GLU A 508 15.79 4.62 -12.75
N TYR A 509 16.94 4.17 -12.27
CA TYR A 509 17.19 4.07 -10.82
C TYR A 509 17.44 5.48 -10.27
N PRO A 510 16.61 5.97 -9.35
CA PRO A 510 16.79 7.29 -8.73
C PRO A 510 18.14 7.34 -8.02
N LYS A 511 18.86 8.44 -8.17
CA LYS A 511 20.21 8.59 -7.59
C LYS A 511 20.19 8.82 -6.08
N ASP A 512 19.09 9.36 -5.54
CA ASP A 512 18.98 9.84 -4.16
C ASP A 512 17.63 9.49 -3.50
N SER A 513 16.88 8.50 -3.99
CA SER A 513 15.62 8.12 -3.36
C SER A 513 15.85 7.15 -2.22
N ASP A 514 15.17 7.40 -1.11
CA ASP A 514 14.90 6.38 -0.12
C ASP A 514 14.25 5.19 -0.83
N TRP A 515 14.75 3.99 -0.60
CA TRP A 515 14.35 2.76 -1.29
C TRP A 515 12.83 2.45 -1.19
N TYR A 516 12.08 3.17 -0.35
CA TYR A 516 10.64 3.10 -0.23
C TYR A 516 9.88 3.71 -1.41
N ASP A 517 10.47 4.68 -2.14
CA ASP A 517 9.73 5.45 -3.14
C ASP A 517 9.89 4.96 -4.58
N SER A 518 10.82 4.05 -4.86
CA SER A 518 11.03 3.52 -6.19
C SER A 518 10.73 2.02 -6.26
N VAL A 519 9.52 1.70 -6.67
CA VAL A 519 9.14 0.29 -6.93
C VAL A 519 9.68 -0.12 -8.29
N GLU A 520 10.68 -1.01 -8.27
CA GLU A 520 11.21 -1.60 -9.49
C GLU A 520 10.12 -2.44 -10.20
N PRO A 521 10.03 -2.40 -11.56
CA PRO A 521 9.04 -3.17 -12.30
C PRO A 521 9.04 -4.66 -11.94
N LEU A 522 7.86 -5.26 -11.86
CA LEU A 522 7.65 -6.67 -11.50
C LEU A 522 8.55 -7.63 -12.29
N ASN A 523 8.69 -7.37 -13.60
CA ASN A 523 9.57 -8.15 -14.48
C ASN A 523 11.01 -8.17 -13.96
N ASN A 524 11.56 -7.01 -13.62
CA ASN A 524 12.94 -6.90 -13.15
C ASN A 524 13.10 -7.56 -11.79
N ARG A 525 12.13 -7.38 -10.88
CA ARG A 525 12.12 -8.04 -9.56
C ARG A 525 12.15 -9.56 -9.66
N LEU A 526 11.34 -10.14 -10.55
CA LEU A 526 11.32 -11.59 -10.75
C LEU A 526 12.62 -12.10 -11.39
N ARG A 527 13.21 -11.33 -12.30
CA ARG A 527 14.53 -11.63 -12.89
C ARG A 527 15.63 -11.60 -11.82
N TYR A 528 15.64 -10.60 -10.93
CA TYR A 528 16.60 -10.53 -9.81
C TYR A 528 16.47 -11.72 -8.87
N LEU A 529 15.24 -12.13 -8.57
CA LEU A 529 15.00 -13.32 -7.75
C LEU A 529 15.68 -14.55 -8.36
N LEU A 530 15.57 -14.77 -9.68
CA LEU A 530 16.28 -15.85 -10.39
C LEU A 530 17.80 -15.65 -10.31
N GLY A 531 18.30 -14.44 -10.55
CA GLY A 531 19.72 -14.14 -10.45
C GLY A 531 20.31 -14.48 -9.06
N ARG A 532 19.59 -14.13 -7.98
CA ARG A 532 19.96 -14.50 -6.60
C ARG A 532 19.95 -16.00 -6.39
N ARG A 533 18.97 -16.72 -6.93
CA ARG A 533 18.92 -18.18 -6.86
C ARG A 533 20.12 -18.82 -7.58
N LEU A 534 20.43 -18.36 -8.81
CA LEU A 534 21.58 -18.86 -9.57
C LEU A 534 22.89 -18.68 -8.81
N LEU A 535 23.08 -17.52 -8.13
CA LEU A 535 24.27 -17.31 -7.29
C LEU A 535 24.32 -18.26 -6.10
N ARG A 536 23.21 -18.46 -5.40
CA ARG A 536 23.14 -19.41 -4.25
C ARG A 536 23.42 -20.84 -4.67
N GLU A 537 23.00 -21.22 -5.86
CA GLU A 537 23.21 -22.57 -6.43
C GLU A 537 24.57 -22.70 -7.14
N GLY A 538 25.38 -21.65 -7.19
CA GLY A 538 26.74 -21.67 -7.72
C GLY A 538 26.84 -21.44 -9.24
N ALA A 539 25.74 -21.13 -9.93
CA ALA A 539 25.71 -20.78 -11.36
C ALA A 539 26.15 -19.33 -11.59
N THR A 540 27.32 -18.96 -11.07
CA THR A 540 27.82 -17.58 -11.02
C THR A 540 28.05 -16.96 -12.38
N ALA A 541 28.26 -17.74 -13.44
CA ALA A 541 28.45 -17.24 -14.80
C ALA A 541 27.14 -16.82 -15.47
N GLU A 542 26.00 -17.41 -15.08
CA GLU A 542 24.69 -17.13 -15.67
C GLU A 542 23.97 -15.98 -14.94
N ALA A 543 24.16 -15.85 -13.63
CA ALA A 543 23.46 -14.91 -12.80
C ALA A 543 23.49 -13.44 -13.27
N PRO A 544 24.62 -12.88 -13.78
CA PRO A 544 24.67 -11.47 -14.20
C PRO A 544 23.63 -11.08 -15.25
N ALA A 545 23.19 -12.01 -16.11
CA ALA A 545 22.20 -11.76 -17.16
C ALA A 545 20.81 -11.38 -16.62
N TYR A 546 20.56 -11.59 -15.33
CA TYR A 546 19.28 -11.36 -14.67
C TYR A 546 19.26 -10.10 -13.82
N PHE A 547 20.37 -9.36 -13.73
CA PHE A 547 20.46 -8.09 -13.01
C PHE A 547 20.54 -6.91 -13.98
N SER A 548 19.44 -6.16 -14.13
CA SER A 548 19.39 -4.96 -15.00
C SER A 548 20.00 -3.72 -14.31
N ASN A 549 20.02 -3.66 -12.97
CA ASN A 549 20.69 -2.60 -12.23
C ASN A 549 22.21 -2.69 -12.44
N PRO A 550 22.87 -1.64 -12.99
CA PRO A 550 24.30 -1.70 -13.31
C PRO A 550 25.20 -1.94 -12.09
N THR A 551 24.86 -1.37 -10.95
CA THR A 551 25.64 -1.53 -9.70
C THR A 551 25.52 -2.95 -9.16
N LEU A 552 24.32 -3.50 -9.11
CA LEU A 552 24.09 -4.89 -8.67
C LEU A 552 24.74 -5.87 -9.64
N ASN A 553 24.62 -5.63 -10.95
CA ASN A 553 25.25 -6.45 -11.96
C ASN A 553 26.78 -6.50 -11.79
N ALA A 554 27.42 -5.34 -11.55
CA ALA A 554 28.87 -5.27 -11.29
C ALA A 554 29.25 -6.07 -10.04
N ASN A 555 28.50 -5.94 -8.94
CA ASN A 555 28.73 -6.70 -7.69
C ASN A 555 28.60 -8.22 -7.92
N VAL A 556 27.61 -8.64 -8.69
CA VAL A 556 27.38 -10.05 -9.05
C VAL A 556 28.52 -10.62 -9.89
N GLN A 557 28.98 -9.86 -10.90
CA GLN A 557 30.14 -10.26 -11.73
C GLN A 557 31.41 -10.37 -10.88
N GLU A 558 31.65 -9.40 -10.00
CA GLU A 558 32.83 -9.42 -9.13
C GLU A 558 32.78 -10.58 -8.13
N TYR A 559 31.61 -10.84 -7.51
CA TYR A 559 31.41 -11.99 -6.65
C TYR A 559 31.70 -13.31 -7.36
N GLY A 560 31.14 -13.51 -8.54
CA GLY A 560 31.36 -14.71 -9.37
C GLY A 560 32.83 -14.86 -9.80
N LYS A 561 33.48 -13.76 -10.21
CA LYS A 561 34.91 -13.72 -10.56
C LYS A 561 35.78 -14.07 -9.33
N ALA A 562 35.47 -13.48 -8.18
CA ALA A 562 36.21 -13.74 -6.95
C ALA A 562 36.13 -15.23 -6.56
N LEU A 563 34.93 -15.84 -6.59
CA LEU A 563 34.78 -17.26 -6.32
C LEU A 563 35.52 -18.18 -7.32
N THR A 564 35.51 -17.79 -8.60
CA THR A 564 36.23 -18.53 -9.65
C THR A 564 37.75 -18.45 -9.45
N THR A 565 38.27 -17.26 -9.16
CA THR A 565 39.67 -17.04 -8.83
C THR A 565 40.09 -17.79 -7.57
N ALA A 566 39.25 -17.72 -6.54
CA ALA A 566 39.52 -18.44 -5.29
C ALA A 566 39.66 -19.97 -5.47
N LYS A 567 38.89 -20.55 -6.36
CA LYS A 567 38.94 -22.00 -6.68
C LYS A 567 40.08 -22.39 -7.61
N SER A 568 40.51 -21.49 -8.48
CA SER A 568 41.53 -21.77 -9.52
C SER A 568 42.95 -21.37 -9.09
N SER A 569 43.14 -20.44 -8.16
CA SER A 569 44.42 -20.03 -7.64
C SER A 569 44.79 -20.78 -6.32
N LYS A 570 45.95 -20.49 -5.75
CA LYS A 570 46.44 -21.12 -4.53
C LYS A 570 47.06 -20.07 -3.58
N GLY A 571 47.20 -20.43 -2.29
CA GLY A 571 47.88 -19.62 -1.30
C GLY A 571 47.25 -18.23 -1.16
N ILE A 572 48.08 -17.22 -1.08
CA ILE A 572 47.65 -15.82 -0.81
C ILE A 572 46.71 -15.27 -1.89
N GLU A 573 46.89 -15.62 -3.16
CA GLU A 573 46.01 -15.18 -4.25
C GLU A 573 44.58 -15.75 -4.06
N SER A 574 44.47 -17.05 -3.76
CA SER A 574 43.19 -17.68 -3.46
C SER A 574 42.56 -17.08 -2.19
N ALA A 575 43.38 -16.81 -1.14
CA ALA A 575 42.90 -16.17 0.09
C ALA A 575 42.32 -14.76 -0.18
N ARG A 576 43.01 -13.95 -0.98
CA ARG A 576 42.55 -12.62 -1.35
C ARG A 576 41.21 -12.68 -2.12
N ALA A 577 41.09 -13.63 -3.01
CA ALA A 577 39.84 -13.84 -3.78
C ALA A 577 38.68 -14.31 -2.89
N TYR A 578 38.91 -15.27 -1.96
CA TYR A 578 37.89 -15.63 -0.98
C TYR A 578 37.48 -14.46 -0.08
N TRP A 579 38.41 -13.61 0.32
CA TRP A 579 38.13 -12.42 1.10
C TRP A 579 37.25 -11.43 0.31
N SER A 580 37.57 -11.16 -0.96
CA SER A 580 36.76 -10.28 -1.83
C SER A 580 35.32 -10.79 -1.95
N ALA A 581 35.14 -12.12 -2.16
CA ALA A 581 33.81 -12.72 -2.17
C ALA A 581 33.12 -12.61 -0.79
N ALA A 582 33.87 -12.75 0.32
CA ALA A 582 33.32 -12.62 1.65
C ALA A 582 32.81 -11.21 1.95
N GLU A 583 33.56 -10.17 1.55
CA GLU A 583 33.14 -8.76 1.71
C GLU A 583 31.87 -8.47 0.91
N LEU A 584 31.80 -8.90 -0.34
CA LEU A 584 30.59 -8.75 -1.18
C LEU A 584 29.39 -9.48 -0.53
N ALA A 585 29.57 -10.73 -0.12
CA ALA A 585 28.51 -11.47 0.56
C ALA A 585 28.10 -10.81 1.89
N ARG A 586 29.00 -10.15 2.60
CA ARG A 586 28.68 -9.47 3.87
C ARG A 586 27.94 -8.16 3.65
N HIS A 587 28.36 -7.34 2.69
CA HIS A 587 27.91 -5.96 2.53
C HIS A 587 26.80 -5.79 1.47
N GLN A 588 26.76 -6.67 0.48
CA GLN A 588 25.78 -6.68 -0.61
C GLN A 588 24.94 -7.99 -0.62
N GLY A 589 25.05 -8.78 0.44
CA GLY A 589 24.48 -10.13 0.45
C GLY A 589 22.95 -10.14 0.42
N MET A 590 22.27 -9.14 0.97
CA MET A 590 20.81 -9.05 0.88
C MET A 590 20.37 -8.95 -0.58
N GLU A 591 21.02 -8.08 -1.33
CA GLU A 591 20.68 -7.74 -2.72
C GLU A 591 21.08 -8.82 -3.71
N ILE A 592 22.20 -9.54 -3.46
CA ILE A 592 22.72 -10.51 -4.43
C ILE A 592 22.52 -11.98 -4.04
N LEU A 593 22.26 -12.28 -2.76
CA LEU A 593 22.11 -13.63 -2.23
C LEU A 593 20.83 -13.84 -1.41
N GLY A 594 20.19 -12.75 -0.95
CA GLY A 594 19.06 -12.80 -0.03
C GLY A 594 17.84 -13.51 -0.61
N PHE A 595 17.06 -14.13 0.26
CA PHE A 595 15.73 -14.64 -0.06
C PHE A 595 14.70 -13.51 0.02
N GLU A 596 13.77 -13.50 -0.92
CA GLU A 596 12.71 -12.50 -0.93
C GLU A 596 11.80 -12.58 0.30
N LEU A 597 11.42 -13.82 0.65
CA LEU A 597 10.67 -14.14 1.86
C LEU A 597 11.59 -14.76 2.91
N ALA A 598 11.08 -15.69 3.72
CA ALA A 598 11.89 -16.41 4.71
C ALA A 598 13.11 -17.08 4.05
N PRO A 599 14.28 -17.08 4.70
CA PRO A 599 14.55 -16.58 6.05
C PRO A 599 14.98 -15.10 6.10
N ASP A 600 15.27 -14.42 4.99
CA ASP A 600 15.91 -13.12 4.98
C ASP A 600 14.92 -11.94 4.92
N TYR A 601 13.74 -12.15 4.30
CA TYR A 601 12.72 -11.13 4.08
C TYR A 601 13.27 -9.87 3.39
N SER A 602 13.92 -10.07 2.24
CA SER A 602 14.46 -8.99 1.41
C SER A 602 13.40 -7.99 0.98
N ILE A 603 12.15 -8.43 0.80
CA ILE A 603 10.99 -7.58 0.53
C ILE A 603 10.81 -6.46 1.58
N TYR A 604 11.25 -6.68 2.81
CA TYR A 604 11.21 -5.70 3.90
C TYR A 604 12.61 -5.23 4.30
N ALA A 605 13.59 -5.33 3.42
CA ALA A 605 15.02 -5.04 3.70
C ALA A 605 15.54 -5.76 4.95
N GLY A 606 14.95 -6.87 5.33
CA GLY A 606 15.29 -7.62 6.53
C GLY A 606 14.89 -6.93 7.84
N MET A 607 14.06 -5.89 7.82
CA MET A 607 13.62 -5.20 9.05
C MET A 607 12.52 -5.93 9.78
N PHE A 608 11.67 -6.66 9.05
CA PHE A 608 10.55 -7.40 9.60
C PHE A 608 10.72 -8.90 9.39
N ASP A 609 10.25 -9.67 10.35
CA ASP A 609 10.26 -11.13 10.38
C ASP A 609 8.85 -11.59 10.80
N PRO A 610 7.91 -11.66 9.86
CA PRO A 610 6.58 -12.18 10.13
C PRO A 610 6.68 -13.69 10.35
N ARG A 611 6.85 -14.09 11.63
CA ARG A 611 6.96 -15.51 12.02
C ARG A 611 5.60 -16.19 11.94
N ASP A 612 5.62 -17.49 11.66
CA ASP A 612 4.49 -18.42 11.77
C ASP A 612 3.37 -18.28 10.71
N TRP A 613 3.69 -17.80 9.53
CA TRP A 613 2.70 -17.55 8.50
C TRP A 613 2.44 -18.74 7.55
N TYR A 614 3.09 -19.87 7.72
CA TYR A 614 2.85 -21.06 6.89
C TYR A 614 2.38 -22.23 7.74
N ALA A 615 1.11 -22.63 7.55
CA ALA A 615 0.64 -23.93 8.05
C ALA A 615 1.24 -25.06 7.18
N ALA A 616 2.47 -25.44 7.47
CA ALA A 616 3.21 -26.45 6.71
C ALA A 616 2.49 -27.80 6.61
N ASP A 617 1.63 -28.10 7.56
CA ASP A 617 0.79 -29.31 7.64
C ASP A 617 -0.32 -29.35 6.59
N LYS A 618 -0.70 -28.21 6.01
CA LYS A 618 -1.73 -28.12 4.96
C LYS A 618 -1.16 -28.25 3.54
N LEU A 619 0.16 -28.30 3.37
CA LEU A 619 0.79 -28.37 2.06
C LEU A 619 0.85 -29.81 1.53
N SER A 620 0.78 -29.98 0.21
CA SER A 620 0.99 -31.28 -0.42
C SER A 620 2.41 -31.79 -0.17
N HIS A 621 2.59 -33.10 -0.06
CA HIS A 621 3.91 -33.70 0.14
C HIS A 621 4.93 -33.32 -0.95
N LYS A 622 4.48 -33.18 -2.19
CA LYS A 622 5.32 -32.77 -3.32
C LYS A 622 5.79 -31.31 -3.17
N GLU A 623 4.94 -30.44 -2.70
CA GLU A 623 5.29 -29.03 -2.45
C GLU A 623 6.26 -28.91 -1.26
N GLN A 624 6.02 -29.66 -0.18
CA GLN A 624 6.94 -29.71 0.97
C GLN A 624 8.35 -30.18 0.55
N GLN A 625 8.44 -31.17 -0.34
CA GLN A 625 9.73 -31.61 -0.88
C GLN A 625 10.44 -30.48 -1.65
N ARG A 626 9.72 -29.72 -2.47
CA ARG A 626 10.29 -28.59 -3.23
C ARG A 626 10.77 -27.46 -2.31
N ILE A 627 9.98 -27.13 -1.29
CA ILE A 627 10.37 -26.14 -0.28
C ILE A 627 11.63 -26.58 0.46
N SER A 628 11.71 -27.86 0.84
CA SER A 628 12.89 -28.40 1.51
C SER A 628 14.13 -28.38 0.61
N ALA A 629 13.97 -28.64 -0.68
CA ALA A 629 15.08 -28.59 -1.65
C ALA A 629 15.59 -27.17 -1.93
N SER A 630 14.77 -26.14 -1.69
CA SER A 630 15.10 -24.73 -1.91
C SER A 630 15.46 -23.97 -0.63
N GLN A 631 15.74 -24.65 0.48
CA GLN A 631 16.11 -24.02 1.75
C GLN A 631 17.44 -23.25 1.66
N ALA A 632 17.54 -22.21 2.47
CA ALA A 632 18.80 -21.47 2.66
C ALA A 632 19.86 -22.37 3.35
N ILE A 633 21.12 -22.15 3.04
CA ILE A 633 22.24 -22.86 3.67
C ILE A 633 23.19 -21.84 4.32
N PRO A 634 23.20 -21.76 5.66
CA PRO A 634 22.30 -22.42 6.61
C PRO A 634 20.88 -21.82 6.54
N ASP A 635 19.86 -22.59 6.98
CA ASP A 635 18.48 -22.10 7.07
C ASP A 635 18.30 -21.19 8.29
N LYS A 636 18.92 -20.01 8.21
CA LYS A 636 18.97 -18.98 9.25
C LYS A 636 18.81 -17.61 8.61
N ARG A 637 18.17 -16.71 9.35
CA ARG A 637 18.01 -15.33 8.91
C ARG A 637 19.36 -14.68 8.61
N PHE A 638 19.45 -13.97 7.49
CA PHE A 638 20.67 -13.39 6.95
C PHE A 638 21.75 -14.45 6.67
N HIS A 639 21.34 -15.59 6.09
CA HIS A 639 22.20 -16.72 5.77
C HIS A 639 23.48 -16.32 5.02
N TYR A 640 23.43 -15.29 4.19
CA TYR A 640 24.59 -14.77 3.47
C TYR A 640 25.71 -14.25 4.39
N ARG A 641 25.42 -13.82 5.64
CA ARG A 641 26.43 -13.44 6.63
C ARG A 641 27.20 -14.66 7.12
N TYR A 642 26.54 -15.80 7.23
CA TYR A 642 27.18 -17.08 7.56
C TYR A 642 28.06 -17.54 6.40
N GLN A 643 27.62 -17.37 5.15
CA GLN A 643 28.45 -17.65 3.97
C GLN A 643 29.66 -16.73 3.90
N ALA A 644 29.49 -15.44 4.19
CA ALA A 644 30.59 -14.48 4.28
C ALA A 644 31.65 -14.89 5.33
N ALA A 645 31.19 -15.27 6.54
CA ALA A 645 32.07 -15.76 7.60
C ALA A 645 32.82 -17.05 7.22
N GLU A 646 32.13 -17.97 6.55
CA GLU A 646 32.73 -19.19 6.05
C GLU A 646 33.80 -18.92 4.96
N LEU A 647 33.54 -17.99 4.04
CA LEU A 647 34.50 -17.56 3.01
C LEU A 647 35.72 -16.88 3.63
N ALA A 648 35.52 -16.00 4.64
CA ALA A 648 36.61 -15.39 5.38
C ALA A 648 37.45 -16.44 6.17
N SER A 649 36.79 -17.44 6.75
CA SER A 649 37.48 -18.55 7.40
C SER A 649 38.27 -19.42 6.42
N LYS A 650 37.76 -19.66 5.21
CA LYS A 650 38.49 -20.33 4.10
C LYS A 650 39.71 -19.52 3.67
N ALA A 651 39.58 -18.20 3.55
CA ALA A 651 40.70 -17.31 3.27
C ALA A 651 41.77 -17.42 4.36
N ALA A 652 41.38 -17.49 5.64
CA ALA A 652 42.32 -17.66 6.76
C ALA A 652 43.12 -18.95 6.66
N ASP A 653 42.51 -20.05 6.21
CA ASP A 653 43.22 -21.35 6.05
C ASP A 653 44.31 -21.33 4.96
N LEU A 654 44.32 -20.31 4.09
CA LEU A 654 45.23 -20.18 2.97
C LEU A 654 46.36 -19.18 3.22
N VAL A 655 46.37 -18.48 4.34
CA VAL A 655 47.42 -17.54 4.73
C VAL A 655 48.28 -18.12 5.89
N PRO A 656 49.54 -17.69 6.08
CA PRO A 656 50.31 -18.12 7.21
C PRO A 656 49.62 -17.82 8.54
N HIS A 657 49.51 -18.80 9.42
CA HIS A 657 48.82 -18.66 10.69
C HIS A 657 49.47 -17.58 11.58
N ASN A 658 50.76 -17.36 11.44
CA ASN A 658 51.51 -16.33 12.17
C ASN A 658 51.49 -14.94 11.51
N SER A 659 50.52 -14.71 10.58
CA SER A 659 50.31 -13.42 9.90
C SER A 659 49.19 -12.59 10.54
N GLN A 660 49.25 -11.26 10.43
CA GLN A 660 48.13 -10.37 10.77
C GLN A 660 46.87 -10.73 10.00
N ALA A 661 47.00 -11.06 8.70
CA ALA A 661 45.86 -11.42 7.86
C ALA A 661 45.08 -12.61 8.44
N TYR A 662 45.74 -13.64 8.99
CA TYR A 662 45.05 -14.78 9.64
C TYR A 662 44.18 -14.31 10.81
N ALA A 663 44.69 -13.47 11.67
CA ALA A 663 43.96 -12.93 12.81
C ALA A 663 42.79 -12.04 12.34
N ALA A 664 43.02 -11.16 11.34
CA ALA A 664 42.03 -10.23 10.82
C ALA A 664 40.86 -10.98 10.14
N LEU A 665 41.13 -11.98 9.30
CA LEU A 665 40.11 -12.77 8.64
C LEU A 665 39.20 -13.51 9.63
N LEU A 666 39.79 -14.12 10.68
CA LEU A 666 39.01 -14.81 11.71
C LEU A 666 38.28 -13.82 12.64
N CYS A 667 38.84 -12.64 12.88
CA CYS A 667 38.16 -11.58 13.59
C CYS A 667 36.89 -11.15 12.85
N GLN A 668 37.00 -10.86 11.55
CA GLN A 668 35.86 -10.49 10.72
C GLN A 668 34.80 -11.61 10.67
N ALA A 669 35.24 -12.87 10.45
CA ALA A 669 34.34 -14.01 10.47
C ALA A 669 33.59 -14.14 11.80
N THR A 670 34.29 -13.93 12.93
CA THR A 670 33.67 -13.92 14.27
C THR A 670 32.63 -12.82 14.36
N GLY A 671 32.98 -11.57 14.01
CA GLY A 671 32.11 -10.40 14.13
C GLY A 671 30.83 -10.48 13.29
N TRP A 672 30.91 -11.11 12.13
CA TRP A 672 29.74 -11.21 11.24
C TRP A 672 28.65 -12.14 11.74
N VAL A 673 29.00 -13.08 12.65
CA VAL A 673 28.04 -14.02 13.27
C VAL A 673 27.88 -13.80 14.78
N LEU A 674 28.65 -12.89 15.37
CA LEU A 674 28.54 -12.52 16.77
C LEU A 674 27.12 -12.02 17.09
N TYR A 675 26.56 -12.41 18.24
CA TYR A 675 25.18 -12.14 18.67
C TYR A 675 24.09 -12.79 17.81
N ARG A 676 24.45 -13.64 16.83
CA ARG A 676 23.50 -14.41 16.00
C ARG A 676 23.71 -15.92 16.14
N ASP A 677 24.96 -16.31 16.29
CA ASP A 677 25.37 -17.69 16.47
C ASP A 677 26.66 -17.72 17.30
N ASP A 678 26.47 -17.68 18.61
CA ASP A 678 27.59 -17.61 19.57
C ASP A 678 28.50 -18.83 19.48
N GLU A 679 27.96 -20.02 19.16
CA GLU A 679 28.78 -21.24 19.00
C GLU A 679 29.69 -21.12 17.77
N LEU A 680 29.16 -20.62 16.66
CA LEU A 680 29.96 -20.41 15.45
C LEU A 680 31.00 -19.30 15.66
N ALA A 681 30.61 -18.20 16.29
CA ALA A 681 31.55 -17.12 16.65
C ALA A 681 32.69 -17.66 17.53
N GLN A 682 32.36 -18.44 18.55
CA GLN A 682 33.36 -19.08 19.40
C GLN A 682 34.29 -20.07 18.64
N ARG A 683 33.77 -20.77 17.64
CA ARG A 683 34.61 -21.66 16.82
C ARG A 683 35.68 -20.88 16.06
N TYR A 684 35.33 -19.75 15.44
CA TYR A 684 36.30 -18.90 14.75
C TYR A 684 37.29 -18.25 15.73
N TYR A 685 36.82 -17.78 16.87
CA TYR A 685 37.69 -17.25 17.91
C TYR A 685 38.67 -18.30 18.45
N LYS A 686 38.21 -19.52 18.78
CA LYS A 686 39.08 -20.63 19.22
C LYS A 686 40.11 -21.01 18.16
N LYS A 687 39.72 -20.98 16.86
CA LYS A 687 40.65 -21.21 15.73
C LYS A 687 41.77 -20.17 15.71
N TYR A 688 41.43 -18.89 15.97
CA TYR A 688 42.43 -17.83 16.11
C TYR A 688 43.32 -18.06 17.31
N VAL A 689 42.78 -18.28 18.51
CA VAL A 689 43.56 -18.46 19.74
C VAL A 689 44.51 -19.64 19.64
N ALA A 690 44.12 -20.73 18.98
CA ALA A 690 44.94 -21.90 18.82
C ALA A 690 46.13 -21.70 17.87
N ASN A 691 46.04 -20.87 16.87
CA ASN A 691 47.02 -20.85 15.79
C ASN A 691 47.53 -19.43 15.41
N GLY A 692 46.81 -18.38 15.81
CA GLY A 692 47.08 -17.03 15.35
C GLY A 692 48.16 -16.28 16.15
N PRO A 693 48.70 -15.19 15.61
CA PRO A 693 49.63 -14.33 16.30
C PRO A 693 48.91 -13.47 17.33
N PHE A 694 49.66 -13.00 18.32
CA PHE A 694 49.19 -11.89 19.14
C PHE A 694 49.02 -10.64 18.30
N VAL A 695 47.85 -9.98 18.43
CA VAL A 695 47.53 -8.69 17.78
C VAL A 695 47.05 -7.69 18.85
N PRO A 696 47.40 -6.39 18.75
CA PRO A 696 47.05 -5.38 19.77
C PRO A 696 45.54 -5.23 20.02
N TRP A 697 44.73 -5.49 19.00
CA TRP A 697 43.26 -5.39 19.03
C TRP A 697 42.55 -6.69 19.45
N ALA A 698 43.30 -7.68 19.92
CA ALA A 698 42.72 -8.99 20.33
C ALA A 698 41.69 -8.89 21.47
N GLU A 699 41.76 -7.84 22.30
CA GLU A 699 40.80 -7.58 23.38
C GLU A 699 39.37 -7.37 22.86
N ASN A 700 39.25 -6.80 21.66
CA ASN A 700 37.97 -6.50 21.02
C ASN A 700 37.70 -7.41 19.81
N PHE A 701 38.18 -8.65 19.86
CA PHE A 701 38.07 -9.60 18.76
C PHE A 701 36.60 -9.85 18.37
N GLY A 702 36.28 -9.70 17.09
CA GLY A 702 34.93 -9.78 16.57
C GLY A 702 34.14 -8.46 16.57
N THR A 703 34.57 -7.45 17.34
CA THR A 703 33.93 -6.13 17.37
C THR A 703 34.79 -5.03 16.76
N GLN A 704 36.10 -5.12 16.90
CA GLN A 704 37.09 -4.22 16.29
C GLN A 704 38.11 -5.06 15.53
N CYS A 705 37.97 -5.16 14.23
CA CYS A 705 38.81 -5.96 13.38
C CYS A 705 39.52 -5.09 12.35
N GLU A 706 40.82 -5.29 12.21
CA GLU A 706 41.58 -4.66 11.11
C GLU A 706 41.30 -5.34 9.77
N THR A 707 41.62 -4.64 8.68
CA THR A 707 41.58 -5.22 7.33
C THR A 707 42.74 -6.21 7.18
N PRO A 708 42.51 -7.38 6.51
CA PRO A 708 43.60 -8.35 6.28
C PRO A 708 44.69 -7.79 5.39
N ASP A 709 45.96 -7.82 5.89
CA ASP A 709 47.14 -7.42 5.14
C ASP A 709 47.74 -8.63 4.40
N PHE A 710 47.28 -8.83 3.17
CA PHE A 710 47.73 -9.94 2.33
C PHE A 710 49.15 -9.76 1.81
N ASP A 711 49.63 -8.54 1.63
CA ASP A 711 50.99 -8.28 1.15
C ASP A 711 52.03 -8.67 2.21
N ARG A 712 51.76 -8.29 3.44
CA ARG A 712 52.56 -8.72 4.59
C ARG A 712 52.44 -10.22 4.86
N ALA A 713 51.27 -10.81 4.60
CA ALA A 713 51.09 -12.27 4.68
C ALA A 713 51.95 -13.00 3.63
N ALA A 714 52.05 -12.49 2.39
CA ALA A 714 52.93 -13.04 1.35
C ALA A 714 54.41 -12.94 1.71
N GLU A 715 54.84 -11.84 2.31
CA GLU A 715 56.22 -11.72 2.84
C GLU A 715 56.46 -12.74 3.94
N ARG A 716 55.50 -12.93 4.84
CA ARG A 716 55.59 -13.92 5.90
C ARG A 716 55.65 -15.35 5.38
N GLU A 717 54.88 -15.66 4.34
CA GLU A 717 54.92 -16.96 3.67
C GLU A 717 56.31 -17.25 3.09
N LYS A 718 56.90 -16.28 2.37
CA LYS A 718 58.28 -16.40 1.90
C LYS A 718 59.27 -16.63 3.03
N ALA A 719 59.16 -15.85 4.12
CA ALA A 719 60.01 -16.01 5.29
C ALA A 719 59.87 -17.40 5.89
N ASN A 720 58.64 -17.90 6.04
CA ASN A 720 58.38 -19.26 6.56
C ASN A 720 58.97 -20.34 5.66
N GLN A 721 58.88 -20.20 4.33
CA GLN A 721 59.49 -21.11 3.38
C GLN A 721 61.03 -21.15 3.50
N ILE A 722 61.66 -19.97 3.58
CA ILE A 722 63.12 -19.86 3.78
C ILE A 722 63.52 -20.49 5.10
N ALA A 723 62.77 -20.26 6.19
CA ALA A 723 63.07 -20.87 7.47
C ALA A 723 62.96 -22.40 7.43
N GLN A 724 61.93 -22.93 6.72
CA GLN A 724 61.79 -24.39 6.50
C GLN A 724 62.96 -25.00 5.68
N TRP A 725 63.36 -24.31 4.61
CA TRP A 725 64.49 -24.74 3.82
C TRP A 725 65.76 -24.75 4.63
N ASN A 726 66.01 -23.73 5.44
CA ASN A 726 67.17 -23.63 6.37
C ASN A 726 67.13 -24.75 7.37
N ALA A 727 65.96 -25.04 7.96
CA ALA A 727 65.78 -26.15 8.91
C ALA A 727 66.09 -27.55 8.29
N ILE A 728 65.60 -27.76 7.05
CA ILE A 728 65.89 -28.98 6.27
C ILE A 728 67.38 -29.05 5.95
N TYR A 729 67.98 -27.95 5.48
CA TYR A 729 69.40 -27.86 5.19
C TYR A 729 70.25 -28.20 6.42
N HIS A 730 69.92 -27.62 7.56
CA HIS A 730 70.64 -27.95 8.82
C HIS A 730 70.46 -29.37 9.28
N LYS A 731 69.32 -29.99 9.06
CA LYS A 731 69.10 -31.42 9.37
C LYS A 731 69.88 -32.35 8.43
N LEU A 732 69.97 -31.98 7.12
CA LEU A 732 70.65 -32.79 6.12
C LEU A 732 72.15 -32.55 6.05
N LYS A 733 72.66 -31.39 6.48
CA LYS A 733 74.07 -31.03 6.44
C LYS A 733 74.96 -32.06 7.09
N LYS A 734 74.63 -32.56 8.30
CA LYS A 734 75.39 -33.56 9.01
C LYS A 734 75.41 -34.93 8.30
N PRO A 735 74.28 -35.54 7.99
CA PRO A 735 74.30 -36.87 7.31
C PRO A 735 74.88 -36.78 5.89
N VAL A 736 74.67 -35.70 5.14
CA VAL A 736 75.28 -35.50 3.83
C VAL A 736 76.79 -35.37 3.94
N ALA A 737 77.31 -34.58 4.91
CA ALA A 737 78.76 -34.47 5.13
C ALA A 737 79.38 -35.84 5.53
N VAL A 738 78.70 -36.61 6.38
CA VAL A 738 79.14 -37.97 6.74
C VAL A 738 79.09 -38.90 5.51
N SER A 739 78.08 -38.84 4.68
CA SER A 739 78.00 -39.61 3.44
C SER A 739 79.10 -39.25 2.46
N PHE A 740 79.39 -37.95 2.27
CA PHE A 740 80.51 -37.52 1.45
C PHE A 740 81.85 -38.00 2.01
N ALA A 741 82.07 -37.93 3.32
CA ALA A 741 83.29 -38.42 3.95
C ALA A 741 83.46 -39.92 3.76
N ILE A 742 82.40 -40.74 3.88
CA ILE A 742 82.37 -42.16 3.61
C ILE A 742 82.68 -42.46 2.14
N ILE A 743 82.03 -41.74 1.21
CA ILE A 743 82.31 -41.89 -0.23
C ILE A 743 83.74 -41.54 -0.56
N ALA A 744 84.28 -40.43 -0.03
CA ALA A 744 85.66 -40.03 -0.20
C ALA A 744 86.60 -41.06 0.37
N ALA A 745 86.32 -41.63 1.58
CA ALA A 745 87.10 -42.70 2.17
C ALA A 745 87.09 -43.96 1.29
N LEU A 746 85.92 -44.35 0.77
CA LEU A 746 85.75 -45.53 -0.11
C LEU A 746 86.49 -45.30 -1.44
N LEU A 747 86.44 -44.12 -2.03
CA LEU A 747 87.17 -43.77 -3.23
C LEU A 747 88.68 -43.73 -2.99
N GLY A 748 89.11 -43.22 -1.85
CA GLY A 748 90.48 -43.24 -1.39
C GLY A 748 91.02 -44.67 -1.18
N ALA A 749 90.26 -45.51 -0.54
CA ALA A 749 90.55 -46.94 -0.35
C ALA A 749 90.61 -47.71 -1.68
N TYR A 750 89.70 -47.40 -2.60
CA TYR A 750 89.65 -47.93 -3.97
C TYR A 750 90.90 -47.54 -4.78
N ALA A 751 91.26 -46.25 -4.75
CA ALA A 751 92.48 -45.73 -5.42
C ALA A 751 93.74 -46.33 -4.81
N TRP A 752 93.84 -46.48 -3.47
CA TRP A 752 94.93 -47.10 -2.84
C TRP A 752 95.06 -48.58 -3.18
N ARG A 753 93.96 -49.38 -3.19
CA ARG A 753 93.92 -50.75 -3.68
C ARG A 753 94.34 -50.90 -5.14
N ARG A 754 93.95 -49.96 -6.03
CA ARG A 754 94.32 -49.96 -7.40
C ARG A 754 95.82 -49.62 -7.64
N ARG A 755 96.46 -48.77 -6.79
CA ARG A 755 97.88 -48.56 -6.76
C ARG A 755 98.68 -49.81 -6.28
N LYS A 756 98.20 -50.47 -5.28
CA LYS A 756 98.86 -51.76 -4.82
C LYS A 756 98.79 -52.92 -5.81
N ARG A 757 97.83 -52.92 -6.73
CA ARG A 757 97.71 -53.91 -7.80
C ARG A 757 98.60 -53.56 -9.01
N LYS A 758 99.22 -52.44 -9.08
CA LYS A 758 100.12 -51.96 -10.15
C LYS A 758 101.60 -52.00 -9.72
N GLN A 759 101.91 -52.26 -8.45
CA GLN A 759 103.22 -52.65 -7.92
C GLN A 759 103.29 -54.20 -7.84
#